data_71fdef2f091f5f9429198890f75f22e7
#
_entry.id   71fdef2f091f5f9429198890f75f22e7
#
_cell.length_a   1.000
_cell.length_b   1.000
_cell.length_c   1.000
_cell.angle_alpha   90.00
_cell.angle_beta   90.00
_cell.angle_gamma   90.00
#
_symmetry.space_group_name_H-M   'P 1'
#
loop_
_entity.id
_entity.type
_entity.pdbx_description
1 polymer ?
#
loop_
_entity_poly.entity_id
_entity_poly.type
_entity_poly.pdbx_seq_one_letter_code
_entity_poly.pdbx_strand_id
1 'polypeptide(L)'
;MEHWIWLPEKQYPNKQKTKLSCMIDGDTNYTVCELVKTYDFGGRSVKKFDLTVSGDTAFLLLINGAPALRGPACVGGDFLYNEVLRPEYYAFSVVFTPQDASSPLRFSAIVRMGSVRICEYSRGVGGFTLCGTAEFDDGTQEEIKTDESWRIRLLPGYAAPYVYSGAQPQAFIAAEPKMPPVKTLTAPIPPCDERVLPLENGGRITLAAPGTYRKTYELDKIRACRLTVRHTGAPVRVKVTGAELPGGADWSYDLAFTEDGAYYGMELQSVGELLIELQKETDAPCEVLVELCASHYPAPTCARTETSDEALNRVFNVCVHSLKYCRQTIHLDSPRHCEPLACTGDYYIETLMTAFTFGDLRLAAFDLSRTANLLRQHDGEMFHTTYSLIWVQMLWDVYRLTGDTAILAENADALLLLLRRFAGYVGENGLIETPPNYMFIDWLNPDGINLHHPPKALGQTCMCMFYYGALKTAAKIFTTIRNAPAAEDAAARAEALREATEKHLWDAERKLFFEGLNTPTPEDMIYNYMPQNTEKRYYRLHANILAAYFGFFGETEDRALLKRILEAKDLGEAQPYFQHFLLDAVYRRGLREEYTLRLLDRWKPHIEECPKGLPEGFYKPTPDYSFDRSHAWAGTPAYALPLAISGLKMIESGFRKISLSPSSLGLDFARAEIPTPYGKRTVTAYKNGAPKIEAPKEIGIAVER
;
A
#
# COMPACT_ATOMS: atom_id res chain seq x y z
N MET A 1 27.45 -16.25 1.20
CA MET A 1 26.48 -17.35 1.45
C MET A 1 25.74 -16.99 2.70
N GLU A 2 24.42 -17.04 2.69
CA GLU A 2 23.58 -16.62 3.79
C GLU A 2 23.72 -17.59 4.97
N HIS A 3 24.14 -17.09 6.12
CA HIS A 3 24.24 -17.87 7.35
C HIS A 3 23.02 -17.55 8.22
N TRP A 4 21.88 -18.21 7.94
CA TRP A 4 20.72 -18.11 8.79
C TRP A 4 20.96 -18.82 10.12
N ILE A 5 20.56 -18.19 11.20
CA ILE A 5 20.65 -18.72 12.57
C ILE A 5 19.31 -18.55 13.30
N TRP A 6 18.99 -19.45 14.23
CA TRP A 6 17.76 -19.39 15.03
C TRP A 6 17.86 -20.22 16.33
N LEU A 7 16.73 -20.29 17.05
CA LEU A 7 16.52 -21.19 18.18
C LEU A 7 16.58 -22.66 17.75
N PRO A 8 17.04 -23.58 18.62
CA PRO A 8 16.80 -25.00 18.43
C PRO A 8 15.32 -25.32 18.29
N GLU A 9 14.98 -26.21 17.36
CA GLU A 9 13.58 -26.52 17.00
C GLU A 9 12.73 -26.98 18.19
N LYS A 10 13.32 -27.73 19.12
CA LYS A 10 12.70 -28.19 20.38
C LYS A 10 12.28 -27.07 21.33
N GLN A 11 12.74 -25.84 21.10
CA GLN A 11 12.38 -24.65 21.89
C GLN A 11 11.30 -23.79 21.26
N TYR A 12 10.78 -24.19 20.10
CA TYR A 12 9.69 -23.45 19.47
C TYR A 12 8.43 -23.57 20.31
N PRO A 13 7.72 -22.45 20.55
CA PRO A 13 6.41 -22.51 21.19
C PRO A 13 5.40 -23.21 20.26
N ASN A 14 4.33 -23.71 20.86
CA ASN A 14 3.23 -24.30 20.12
C ASN A 14 2.58 -23.27 19.20
N LYS A 15 2.09 -23.75 18.03
CA LYS A 15 1.29 -22.95 17.12
C LYS A 15 0.06 -22.39 17.82
N GLN A 16 -0.21 -21.11 17.58
CA GLN A 16 -1.39 -20.41 18.09
C GLN A 16 -2.31 -20.08 16.92
N LYS A 17 -3.60 -20.26 17.14
CA LYS A 17 -4.62 -19.76 16.18
C LYS A 17 -4.70 -18.24 16.30
N THR A 18 -4.68 -17.56 15.16
CA THR A 18 -4.84 -16.11 15.10
C THR A 18 -5.76 -15.73 13.94
N LYS A 19 -6.49 -14.63 14.08
CA LYS A 19 -7.17 -14.00 12.96
C LYS A 19 -6.23 -13.06 12.27
N LEU A 20 -5.96 -13.29 10.98
CA LEU A 20 -5.16 -12.42 10.12
C LEU A 20 -6.02 -11.32 9.51
N SER A 21 -7.30 -11.62 9.24
CA SER A 21 -8.30 -10.65 8.81
C SER A 21 -9.70 -11.10 9.21
N CYS A 22 -10.73 -10.31 8.89
CA CYS A 22 -12.13 -10.74 9.05
C CYS A 22 -12.48 -12.00 8.26
N MET A 23 -11.71 -12.34 7.21
CA MET A 23 -11.94 -13.44 6.29
C MET A 23 -10.97 -14.61 6.46
N ILE A 24 -9.85 -14.44 7.15
CA ILE A 24 -8.77 -15.42 7.20
C ILE A 24 -8.39 -15.77 8.63
N ASP A 25 -8.52 -17.05 8.98
CA ASP A 25 -7.89 -17.62 10.17
C ASP A 25 -6.52 -18.19 9.80
N GLY A 26 -5.52 -17.89 10.61
CA GLY A 26 -4.16 -18.39 10.44
C GLY A 26 -3.65 -19.14 11.66
N ASP A 27 -2.76 -20.10 11.43
CA ASP A 27 -1.95 -20.69 12.48
C ASP A 27 -0.56 -20.01 12.47
N THR A 28 -0.18 -19.40 13.58
CA THR A 28 1.14 -18.75 13.69
C THR A 28 1.86 -19.20 14.94
N ASN A 29 3.19 -19.35 14.81
CA ASN A 29 4.07 -19.51 15.94
C ASN A 29 4.60 -18.13 16.35
N TYR A 30 3.72 -17.26 16.87
CA TYR A 30 4.16 -15.94 17.31
C TYR A 30 5.22 -16.07 18.39
N THR A 31 6.45 -15.78 18.02
CA THR A 31 7.63 -15.95 18.87
C THR A 31 8.55 -14.77 18.69
N VAL A 32 8.99 -14.16 19.79
CA VAL A 32 9.95 -13.07 19.74
C VAL A 32 11.23 -13.51 20.40
N CYS A 33 12.35 -13.32 19.71
CA CYS A 33 13.68 -13.66 20.19
C CYS A 33 14.60 -12.43 20.14
N GLU A 34 15.58 -12.40 21.02
CA GLU A 34 16.71 -11.50 20.93
C GLU A 34 17.97 -12.30 20.56
N LEU A 35 18.63 -11.87 19.48
CA LEU A 35 19.92 -12.39 19.05
C LEU A 35 20.99 -11.33 19.30
N VAL A 36 22.12 -11.72 19.88
CA VAL A 36 23.18 -10.76 20.24
C VAL A 36 24.57 -11.25 19.85
N LYS A 37 25.40 -10.28 19.43
CA LYS A 37 26.85 -10.46 19.30
C LYS A 37 27.54 -9.12 19.55
N THR A 38 28.68 -9.19 20.22
CA THR A 38 29.56 -8.04 20.43
C THR A 38 30.76 -8.16 19.51
N TYR A 39 31.02 -7.11 18.74
CA TYR A 39 32.22 -6.99 17.92
C TYR A 39 33.17 -6.02 18.58
N ASP A 40 34.40 -6.51 18.84
CA ASP A 40 35.50 -5.70 19.34
C ASP A 40 36.50 -5.47 18.21
N PHE A 41 36.58 -4.25 17.77
CA PHE A 41 37.47 -3.83 16.69
C PHE A 41 38.79 -3.22 17.18
N GLY A 42 39.17 -3.52 18.42
CA GLY A 42 40.43 -3.06 19.01
C GLY A 42 40.50 -1.54 19.17
N GLY A 43 39.39 -0.91 19.52
CA GLY A 43 39.31 0.54 19.74
C GLY A 43 39.15 1.36 18.44
N ARG A 44 39.11 0.71 17.25
CA ARG A 44 38.85 1.42 15.99
C ARG A 44 37.39 1.88 15.92
N SER A 45 37.18 3.08 15.36
CA SER A 45 35.86 3.63 15.11
C SER A 45 35.35 3.20 13.75
N VAL A 46 34.10 2.73 13.70
CA VAL A 46 33.46 2.34 12.44
C VAL A 46 32.94 3.56 11.69
N LYS A 47 33.45 3.78 10.49
CA LYS A 47 33.02 4.84 9.59
C LYS A 47 31.67 4.54 8.95
N LYS A 48 31.50 3.30 8.47
CA LYS A 48 30.24 2.83 7.88
C LYS A 48 30.12 1.32 7.93
N PHE A 49 28.89 0.86 7.91
CA PHE A 49 28.54 -0.53 7.63
C PHE A 49 28.00 -0.66 6.20
N ASP A 50 28.32 -1.76 5.54
CA ASP A 50 27.71 -2.23 4.31
C ASP A 50 27.18 -3.64 4.60
N LEU A 51 25.87 -3.76 4.84
CA LEU A 51 25.24 -4.96 5.36
C LEU A 51 24.09 -5.43 4.48
N THR A 52 23.95 -6.74 4.39
CA THR A 52 22.75 -7.43 3.90
C THR A 52 22.09 -8.14 5.07
N VAL A 53 20.82 -7.79 5.36
CA VAL A 53 20.11 -8.24 6.56
C VAL A 53 18.70 -8.72 6.21
N SER A 54 18.32 -9.88 6.75
CA SER A 54 16.95 -10.40 6.65
C SER A 54 16.54 -11.15 7.92
N GLY A 55 15.24 -11.36 8.10
CA GLY A 55 14.70 -12.12 9.23
C GLY A 55 13.27 -12.61 8.92
N ASP A 56 12.87 -13.68 9.55
CA ASP A 56 11.54 -14.26 9.40
C ASP A 56 10.77 -14.18 10.73
N THR A 57 9.71 -13.38 10.84
CA THR A 57 9.00 -12.62 9.78
C THR A 57 9.51 -11.19 9.72
N ALA A 58 9.88 -10.60 10.86
CA ALA A 58 10.31 -9.22 10.96
C ALA A 58 11.43 -9.08 12.00
N PHE A 59 12.31 -8.11 11.81
CA PHE A 59 13.39 -7.80 12.75
C PHE A 59 13.53 -6.30 13.03
N LEU A 60 14.07 -6.00 14.20
CA LEU A 60 14.63 -4.71 14.58
C LEU A 60 16.09 -4.94 14.98
N LEU A 61 17.02 -4.40 14.21
CA LEU A 61 18.45 -4.39 14.55
C LEU A 61 18.77 -3.16 15.38
N LEU A 62 19.39 -3.38 16.54
CA LEU A 62 19.88 -2.37 17.44
C LEU A 62 21.42 -2.46 17.49
N ILE A 63 22.11 -1.32 17.50
CA ILE A 63 23.55 -1.21 17.74
C ILE A 63 23.72 -0.36 18.99
N ASN A 64 24.36 -0.90 20.01
CA ASN A 64 24.47 -0.29 21.35
C ASN A 64 23.12 0.22 21.90
N GLY A 65 22.05 -0.55 21.65
CA GLY A 65 20.68 -0.24 22.08
C GLY A 65 19.93 0.82 21.25
N ALA A 66 20.59 1.46 20.27
CA ALA A 66 19.94 2.39 19.34
C ALA A 66 19.39 1.64 18.12
N PRO A 67 18.13 1.90 17.69
CA PRO A 67 17.59 1.35 16.44
C PRO A 67 18.46 1.76 15.23
N ALA A 68 18.89 0.76 14.47
CA ALA A 68 19.74 0.96 13.29
C ALA A 68 19.02 0.57 11.98
N LEU A 69 18.27 -0.51 11.99
CA LEU A 69 17.59 -1.02 10.82
C LEU A 69 16.38 -1.86 11.21
N ARG A 70 15.32 -1.76 10.44
CA ARG A 70 14.14 -2.61 10.56
C ARG A 70 13.82 -3.25 9.21
N GLY A 71 13.31 -4.46 9.23
CA GLY A 71 12.93 -5.19 8.02
C GLY A 71 12.35 -6.56 8.35
N PRO A 72 12.31 -7.45 7.37
CA PRO A 72 12.64 -7.26 5.96
C PRO A 72 11.54 -6.52 5.19
N ALA A 73 11.68 -6.42 3.88
CA ALA A 73 10.56 -6.04 3.01
C ALA A 73 9.44 -7.07 3.17
N CYS A 74 8.20 -6.60 3.27
CA CYS A 74 7.04 -7.46 3.41
C CYS A 74 6.97 -8.47 2.27
N VAL A 75 6.70 -9.73 2.58
CA VAL A 75 6.52 -10.79 1.57
C VAL A 75 5.18 -10.66 0.87
N GLY A 76 4.19 -10.05 1.53
CA GLY A 76 2.85 -9.86 0.99
C GLY A 76 2.09 -11.17 0.88
N GLY A 77 0.97 -11.14 0.15
CA GLY A 77 0.10 -12.30 -0.03
C GLY A 77 -1.20 -11.90 -0.72
N ASP A 78 -2.18 -12.76 -0.56
CA ASP A 78 -3.53 -12.58 -1.03
C ASP A 78 -4.51 -13.03 0.07
N PHE A 79 -5.74 -12.56 0.07
CA PHE A 79 -6.77 -13.01 0.99
C PHE A 79 -7.12 -14.49 0.82
N LEU A 80 -7.03 -15.03 -0.40
CA LEU A 80 -7.26 -16.44 -0.68
C LEU A 80 -6.03 -17.29 -0.40
N TYR A 81 -4.86 -16.74 -0.70
CA TYR A 81 -3.57 -17.42 -0.64
C TYR A 81 -2.62 -16.69 0.31
N ASN A 82 -2.99 -16.62 1.60
CA ASN A 82 -2.12 -16.05 2.61
C ASN A 82 -0.82 -16.87 2.80
N GLU A 83 -0.83 -18.17 2.42
CA GLU A 83 0.38 -18.91 2.19
C GLU A 83 0.89 -18.65 0.76
N VAL A 84 1.88 -17.81 0.60
CA VAL A 84 2.69 -17.82 -0.59
C VAL A 84 3.32 -19.21 -0.66
N LEU A 85 2.92 -20.03 -1.64
CA LEU A 85 3.36 -21.45 -1.76
C LEU A 85 4.89 -21.59 -1.80
N ARG A 86 5.56 -20.54 -2.28
CA ARG A 86 7.01 -20.39 -2.29
C ARG A 86 7.34 -19.02 -1.72
N PRO A 87 7.34 -18.87 -0.39
CA PRO A 87 7.65 -17.58 0.21
C PRO A 87 9.05 -17.14 -0.22
N GLU A 88 9.12 -15.93 -0.73
CA GLU A 88 10.38 -15.26 -1.03
C GLU A 88 10.74 -14.40 0.19
N TYR A 89 11.94 -14.58 0.71
CA TYR A 89 12.47 -13.71 1.76
C TYR A 89 13.31 -12.62 1.12
N TYR A 90 13.04 -11.39 1.49
CA TYR A 90 13.77 -10.24 0.99
C TYR A 90 14.73 -9.71 2.05
N ALA A 91 15.97 -9.49 1.65
CA ALA A 91 16.99 -8.86 2.47
C ALA A 91 17.23 -7.43 2.02
N PHE A 92 17.43 -6.51 2.95
CA PHE A 92 17.94 -5.19 2.63
C PHE A 92 19.48 -5.22 2.51
N SER A 93 19.99 -4.70 1.40
CA SER A 93 21.39 -4.29 1.29
C SER A 93 21.46 -2.80 1.60
N VAL A 94 22.11 -2.45 2.71
CA VAL A 94 22.13 -1.09 3.25
C VAL A 94 23.53 -0.64 3.60
N VAL A 95 23.81 0.62 3.32
CA VAL A 95 25.03 1.31 3.74
C VAL A 95 24.64 2.43 4.70
N PHE A 96 25.17 2.41 5.92
CA PHE A 96 24.87 3.43 6.91
C PHE A 96 26.03 3.66 7.89
N THR A 97 26.06 4.86 8.49
CA THR A 97 26.98 5.20 9.58
C THR A 97 26.28 4.96 10.92
N PRO A 98 26.84 4.19 11.86
CA PRO A 98 26.25 4.00 13.17
C PRO A 98 26.23 5.31 13.96
N GLN A 99 25.21 5.48 14.82
CA GLN A 99 25.12 6.67 15.69
C GLN A 99 26.23 6.70 16.74
N ASP A 100 26.57 5.54 17.31
CA ASP A 100 27.74 5.31 18.16
C ASP A 100 28.69 4.36 17.40
N ALA A 101 29.84 4.88 17.02
CA ALA A 101 30.82 4.15 16.22
C ALA A 101 31.97 3.59 17.04
N SER A 102 31.98 3.83 18.38
CA SER A 102 33.07 3.41 19.26
C SER A 102 32.99 1.91 19.56
N SER A 103 34.13 1.21 19.51
CA SER A 103 34.26 -0.20 19.85
C SER A 103 34.35 -0.40 21.39
N PRO A 104 33.78 -1.49 21.97
CA PRO A 104 33.06 -2.58 21.30
C PRO A 104 31.61 -2.21 20.90
N LEU A 105 31.15 -2.78 19.81
CA LEU A 105 29.79 -2.60 19.33
C LEU A 105 28.92 -3.83 19.61
N ARG A 106 27.85 -3.64 20.39
CA ARG A 106 26.86 -4.69 20.64
C ARG A 106 25.76 -4.63 19.62
N PHE A 107 25.68 -5.65 18.78
CA PHE A 107 24.55 -5.89 17.89
C PHE A 107 23.48 -6.67 18.66
N SER A 108 22.24 -6.22 18.60
CA SER A 108 21.08 -6.91 19.14
C SER A 108 19.96 -6.90 18.09
N ALA A 109 19.51 -8.06 17.66
CA ALA A 109 18.39 -8.20 16.75
C ALA A 109 17.19 -8.75 17.51
N ILE A 110 16.11 -7.95 17.60
CA ILE A 110 14.82 -8.44 18.08
C ILE A 110 14.08 -8.94 16.85
N VAL A 111 13.80 -10.25 16.82
CA VAL A 111 13.20 -10.92 15.68
C VAL A 111 11.88 -11.54 16.09
N ARG A 112 10.82 -11.22 15.35
CA ARG A 112 9.50 -11.81 15.49
C ARG A 112 9.31 -12.88 14.42
N MET A 113 9.07 -14.12 14.83
CA MET A 113 8.57 -15.20 13.99
C MET A 113 7.04 -15.19 14.00
N GLY A 114 6.43 -15.43 12.85
CA GLY A 114 4.99 -15.36 12.68
C GLY A 114 4.48 -13.93 12.45
N SER A 115 3.23 -13.79 12.06
CA SER A 115 2.59 -12.51 11.81
C SER A 115 1.17 -12.47 12.34
N VAL A 116 0.69 -11.26 12.63
CA VAL A 116 -0.70 -10.94 12.95
C VAL A 116 -1.33 -10.05 11.87
N ARG A 117 -0.60 -9.78 10.79
CA ARG A 117 -1.02 -8.94 9.67
C ARG A 117 -0.77 -9.67 8.35
N ILE A 118 -1.74 -9.62 7.42
CA ILE A 118 -1.62 -10.31 6.12
C ILE A 118 -0.49 -9.72 5.28
N CYS A 119 -0.30 -8.41 5.27
CA CYS A 119 0.76 -7.76 4.51
C CYS A 119 2.18 -8.21 4.92
N GLU A 120 2.34 -8.73 6.12
CA GLU A 120 3.62 -9.23 6.65
C GLU A 120 3.62 -10.76 6.85
N TYR A 121 2.65 -11.48 6.27
CA TYR A 121 2.51 -12.90 6.51
C TYR A 121 3.71 -13.69 5.98
N SER A 122 4.20 -14.60 6.81
CA SER A 122 5.13 -15.67 6.44
C SER A 122 4.69 -16.99 7.11
N ARG A 123 5.29 -18.11 6.70
CA ARG A 123 5.02 -19.40 7.33
C ARG A 123 5.49 -19.50 8.79
N GLY A 124 6.23 -18.49 9.26
CA GLY A 124 6.71 -18.44 10.63
C GLY A 124 7.66 -19.58 10.96
N VAL A 125 8.67 -19.79 10.12
CA VAL A 125 9.71 -20.80 10.37
C VAL A 125 10.86 -20.26 11.22
N GLY A 126 10.92 -18.93 11.39
CA GLY A 126 11.94 -18.21 12.13
C GLY A 126 13.28 -18.17 11.40
N GLY A 127 14.12 -17.27 11.82
CA GLY A 127 15.47 -17.12 11.29
C GLY A 127 15.91 -15.65 11.24
N PHE A 128 17.19 -15.46 11.31
CA PHE A 128 17.85 -14.16 11.14
C PHE A 128 19.16 -14.35 10.41
N THR A 129 19.48 -13.48 9.48
CA THR A 129 20.76 -13.44 8.78
C THR A 129 21.25 -12.02 8.63
N LEU A 130 22.54 -11.85 8.80
CA LEU A 130 23.26 -10.60 8.60
C LEU A 130 24.64 -10.93 8.04
N CYS A 131 25.04 -10.26 6.96
CA CYS A 131 26.39 -10.36 6.42
C CYS A 131 26.81 -9.03 5.77
N GLY A 132 28.10 -8.79 5.72
CA GLY A 132 28.67 -7.59 5.11
C GLY A 132 30.00 -7.19 5.72
N THR A 133 30.27 -5.88 5.74
CA THR A 133 31.55 -5.32 6.20
C THR A 133 31.37 -4.11 7.08
N ALA A 134 32.30 -3.92 8.03
CA ALA A 134 32.55 -2.66 8.72
C ALA A 134 33.78 -2.00 8.06
N GLU A 135 33.66 -0.78 7.59
CA GLU A 135 34.77 0.06 7.11
C GLU A 135 35.16 1.04 8.22
N PHE A 136 36.46 1.13 8.47
CA PHE A 136 37.04 2.03 9.49
C PHE A 136 37.57 3.32 8.88
N ASP A 137 37.89 4.30 9.72
CA ASP A 137 38.40 5.60 9.27
C ASP A 137 39.75 5.51 8.53
N ASP A 138 40.54 4.46 8.80
CA ASP A 138 41.81 4.17 8.09
C ASP A 138 41.62 3.47 6.72
N GLY A 139 40.36 3.23 6.31
CA GLY A 139 40.00 2.56 5.08
C GLY A 139 40.10 1.03 5.12
N THR A 140 40.46 0.43 6.24
CA THR A 140 40.45 -1.02 6.42
C THR A 140 39.01 -1.52 6.57
N GLN A 141 38.78 -2.82 6.31
CA GLN A 141 37.48 -3.45 6.43
C GLN A 141 37.57 -4.76 7.18
N GLU A 142 36.52 -5.08 7.96
CA GLU A 142 36.32 -6.39 8.58
C GLU A 142 34.97 -6.97 8.24
N GLU A 143 34.94 -8.31 8.07
CA GLU A 143 33.71 -9.04 7.79
C GLU A 143 32.83 -9.10 9.05
N ILE A 144 31.53 -8.84 8.86
CA ILE A 144 30.49 -9.02 9.85
C ILE A 144 29.50 -10.05 9.29
N LYS A 145 29.19 -11.09 10.09
CA LYS A 145 28.20 -12.11 9.69
C LYS A 145 27.56 -12.79 10.90
N THR A 146 26.38 -13.34 10.66
CA THR A 146 25.75 -14.30 11.54
C THR A 146 26.50 -15.64 11.47
N ASP A 147 26.78 -16.20 12.61
CA ASP A 147 27.46 -17.50 12.81
C ASP A 147 27.11 -18.07 14.17
N GLU A 148 27.70 -19.21 14.53
CA GLU A 148 27.49 -19.92 15.80
C GLU A 148 27.99 -19.15 17.06
N SER A 149 28.74 -18.07 16.87
CA SER A 149 29.17 -17.20 17.97
C SER A 149 28.05 -16.25 18.45
N TRP A 150 27.00 -16.08 17.67
CA TRP A 150 25.82 -15.35 18.09
C TRP A 150 25.11 -16.12 19.22
N ARG A 151 24.54 -15.37 20.14
CA ARG A 151 23.72 -15.91 21.22
C ARG A 151 22.29 -15.50 21.01
N ILE A 152 21.36 -16.41 21.33
CA ILE A 152 19.92 -16.20 21.17
C ILE A 152 19.18 -16.50 22.47
N ARG A 153 18.11 -15.77 22.75
CA ARG A 153 17.18 -16.07 23.84
C ARG A 153 15.75 -15.81 23.42
N LEU A 154 14.83 -16.57 23.98
CA LEU A 154 13.40 -16.33 23.87
C LEU A 154 13.00 -15.16 24.78
N LEU A 155 12.10 -14.32 24.29
CA LEU A 155 11.44 -13.24 25.02
C LEU A 155 9.98 -13.65 25.32
N PRO A 156 9.72 -14.48 26.34
CA PRO A 156 8.38 -15.04 26.59
C PRO A 156 7.38 -13.99 27.08
N GLY A 157 7.84 -12.80 27.44
CA GLY A 157 6.98 -11.66 27.78
C GLY A 157 6.15 -11.15 26.60
N TYR A 158 6.60 -11.38 25.36
CA TYR A 158 5.86 -11.02 24.16
C TYR A 158 4.82 -12.08 23.84
N ALA A 159 3.57 -11.68 23.73
CA ALA A 159 2.49 -12.53 23.26
C ALA A 159 1.71 -11.84 22.13
N ALA A 160 1.14 -12.63 21.25
CA ALA A 160 0.31 -12.12 20.17
C ALA A 160 -1.14 -11.89 20.64
N PRO A 161 -1.82 -10.87 20.07
CA PRO A 161 -1.25 -9.61 19.61
C PRO A 161 -1.15 -8.61 20.76
N TYR A 162 -0.10 -7.82 20.79
CA TYR A 162 0.01 -6.60 21.61
C TYR A 162 0.02 -6.77 23.12
N VAL A 163 0.48 -7.91 23.62
CA VAL A 163 0.63 -8.16 25.06
C VAL A 163 2.08 -8.33 25.43
N TYR A 164 2.50 -7.68 26.52
CA TYR A 164 3.80 -7.88 27.14
C TYR A 164 3.59 -8.16 28.64
N SER A 165 3.89 -9.37 29.05
CA SER A 165 3.55 -9.86 30.40
C SER A 165 4.59 -9.57 31.47
N GLY A 166 5.74 -8.99 31.15
CA GLY A 166 6.87 -8.85 32.07
C GLY A 166 7.54 -10.18 32.46
N ALA A 167 7.21 -11.26 31.75
CA ALA A 167 7.87 -12.54 31.95
C ALA A 167 9.36 -12.42 31.62
N GLN A 168 10.21 -12.98 32.51
CA GLN A 168 11.65 -12.86 32.37
C GLN A 168 12.16 -13.49 31.07
N PRO A 169 13.04 -12.82 30.32
CA PRO A 169 13.73 -13.42 29.19
C PRO A 169 14.46 -14.69 29.62
N GLN A 170 14.47 -15.68 28.73
CA GLN A 170 15.29 -16.87 28.97
C GLN A 170 16.79 -16.54 28.93
N ALA A 171 17.60 -17.44 29.48
CA ALA A 171 19.06 -17.30 29.38
C ALA A 171 19.53 -17.38 27.92
N PHE A 172 20.57 -16.65 27.58
CA PHE A 172 21.19 -16.73 26.26
C PHE A 172 21.84 -18.11 26.04
N ILE A 173 21.53 -18.72 24.92
CA ILE A 173 22.13 -19.96 24.42
C ILE A 173 22.85 -19.71 23.10
N ALA A 174 23.62 -20.68 22.61
CA ALA A 174 24.15 -20.57 21.23
C ALA A 174 23.00 -20.59 20.20
N ALA A 175 23.08 -19.72 19.22
CA ALA A 175 22.20 -19.81 18.07
C ALA A 175 22.62 -21.01 17.21
N GLU A 176 21.67 -21.72 16.64
CA GLU A 176 21.93 -22.84 15.73
C GLU A 176 21.82 -22.41 14.28
N PRO A 177 22.70 -22.94 13.39
CA PRO A 177 22.54 -22.75 11.94
C PRO A 177 21.17 -23.25 11.47
N LYS A 178 20.55 -22.48 10.60
CA LYS A 178 19.26 -22.81 9.99
C LYS A 178 19.29 -22.63 8.49
N MET A 179 18.77 -23.59 7.76
CA MET A 179 18.54 -23.44 6.34
C MET A 179 17.26 -22.65 6.12
N PRO A 180 17.29 -21.54 5.37
CA PRO A 180 16.04 -20.88 4.97
C PRO A 180 15.24 -21.84 4.08
N PRO A 181 13.90 -21.84 4.18
CA PRO A 181 13.05 -22.74 3.37
C PRO A 181 13.07 -22.38 1.89
N VAL A 182 13.57 -21.19 1.54
CA VAL A 182 13.62 -20.63 0.20
C VAL A 182 14.82 -19.71 0.04
N LYS A 183 15.11 -19.36 -1.21
CA LYS A 183 16.17 -18.41 -1.54
C LYS A 183 15.83 -17.01 -1.02
N THR A 184 16.78 -16.37 -0.36
CA THR A 184 16.69 -14.96 -0.01
C THR A 184 17.04 -14.09 -1.21
N LEU A 185 16.22 -13.11 -1.49
CA LEU A 185 16.39 -12.14 -2.58
C LEU A 185 16.77 -10.79 -2.00
N THR A 186 17.63 -10.04 -2.69
CA THR A 186 17.86 -8.63 -2.36
C THR A 186 16.65 -7.81 -2.75
N ALA A 187 16.10 -7.06 -1.81
CA ALA A 187 15.01 -6.14 -2.09
C ALA A 187 15.50 -5.01 -3.04
N PRO A 188 14.80 -4.74 -4.14
CA PRO A 188 15.19 -3.67 -5.07
C PRO A 188 14.80 -2.28 -4.55
N ILE A 189 14.32 -2.20 -3.33
CA ILE A 189 13.87 -1.00 -2.64
C ILE A 189 14.71 -0.75 -1.38
N PRO A 190 14.87 0.50 -0.95
CA PRO A 190 15.48 0.83 0.32
C PRO A 190 14.57 0.46 1.50
N PRO A 191 15.12 0.31 2.72
CA PRO A 191 14.31 0.26 3.93
C PRO A 191 13.52 1.55 4.13
N CYS A 192 12.46 1.47 4.95
CA CYS A 192 11.68 2.64 5.32
C CYS A 192 12.51 3.63 6.15
N ASP A 193 12.23 4.91 5.94
CA ASP A 193 12.66 5.97 6.85
C ASP A 193 11.85 5.87 8.14
N GLU A 194 12.52 5.85 9.27
CA GLU A 194 11.90 5.85 10.59
C GLU A 194 12.32 7.09 11.39
N ARG A 195 11.36 7.76 12.00
CA ARG A 195 11.60 8.96 12.79
C ARG A 195 10.74 8.99 14.04
N VAL A 196 11.39 9.15 15.22
CA VAL A 196 10.68 9.38 16.48
C VAL A 196 9.95 10.71 16.41
N LEU A 197 8.65 10.69 16.69
CA LEU A 197 7.80 11.88 16.73
C LEU A 197 8.03 12.66 18.03
N PRO A 198 8.06 13.99 17.97
CA PRO A 198 8.16 14.82 19.16
C PRO A 198 6.84 14.79 19.94
N LEU A 199 6.77 13.98 20.99
CA LEU A 199 5.67 14.00 21.94
C LEU A 199 5.94 15.04 23.05
N GLU A 200 4.90 15.52 23.70
CA GLU A 200 5.01 16.41 24.86
C GLU A 200 5.91 15.78 25.96
N ASN A 201 6.82 16.55 26.54
CA ASN A 201 7.86 16.09 27.46
C ASN A 201 8.74 14.94 26.90
N GLY A 202 8.90 14.85 25.57
CA GLY A 202 9.61 13.76 24.92
C GLY A 202 8.97 12.37 25.14
N GLY A 203 7.66 12.32 25.45
CA GLY A 203 6.96 11.06 25.76
C GLY A 203 7.21 10.50 27.17
N ARG A 204 7.90 11.26 28.03
CA ARG A 204 8.30 10.84 29.39
C ARG A 204 7.18 11.09 30.41
N ILE A 205 6.86 10.09 31.22
CA ILE A 205 5.86 10.12 32.28
C ILE A 205 6.52 9.61 33.57
N THR A 206 6.65 10.44 34.60
CA THR A 206 7.23 10.08 35.88
C THR A 206 6.11 9.96 36.93
N LEU A 207 6.09 8.83 37.65
CA LEU A 207 5.09 8.52 38.66
C LEU A 207 5.75 8.38 40.03
N ALA A 208 5.43 9.29 40.95
CA ALA A 208 6.00 9.28 42.30
C ALA A 208 5.16 8.49 43.34
N ALA A 209 3.83 8.35 43.10
CA ALA A 209 2.89 7.71 44.04
C ALA A 209 2.05 6.62 43.36
N PRO A 210 1.45 5.70 44.14
CA PRO A 210 0.47 4.74 43.58
C PRO A 210 -0.75 5.45 42.99
N GLY A 211 -1.40 4.81 42.04
CA GLY A 211 -2.60 5.30 41.43
C GLY A 211 -2.76 4.98 39.95
N THR A 212 -3.82 5.48 39.36
CA THR A 212 -4.10 5.43 37.95
C THR A 212 -3.87 6.79 37.32
N TYR A 213 -3.09 6.82 36.25
CA TYR A 213 -2.73 8.04 35.52
C TYR A 213 -3.13 7.92 34.08
N ARG A 214 -3.51 9.02 33.46
CA ARG A 214 -3.90 9.08 32.06
C ARG A 214 -3.20 10.22 31.37
N LYS A 215 -2.68 9.94 30.16
CA LYS A 215 -2.08 10.94 29.27
C LYS A 215 -2.55 10.69 27.85
N THR A 216 -3.04 11.73 27.19
CA THR A 216 -3.40 11.70 25.77
C THR A 216 -2.40 12.51 24.97
N TYR A 217 -1.95 11.96 23.86
CA TYR A 217 -1.15 12.64 22.83
C TYR A 217 -1.96 12.70 21.55
N GLU A 218 -2.22 13.90 21.05
CA GLU A 218 -2.91 14.12 19.79
C GLU A 218 -1.90 14.53 18.71
N LEU A 219 -1.95 13.87 17.54
CA LEU A 219 -1.14 14.22 16.38
C LEU A 219 -1.92 15.19 15.48
N ASP A 220 -1.19 16.08 14.81
CA ASP A 220 -1.74 17.02 13.82
C ASP A 220 -2.26 16.33 12.56
N LYS A 221 -1.71 15.13 12.24
CA LYS A 221 -2.04 14.28 11.10
C LYS A 221 -1.95 12.81 11.48
N ILE A 222 -2.76 11.97 10.83
CA ILE A 222 -2.68 10.52 10.97
C ILE A 222 -1.37 10.03 10.35
N ARG A 223 -0.65 9.15 11.04
CA ARG A 223 0.62 8.58 10.59
C ARG A 223 0.69 7.08 10.85
N ALA A 224 1.46 6.40 10.02
CA ALA A 224 1.89 5.03 10.28
C ALA A 224 3.04 5.04 11.27
N CYS A 225 2.86 4.41 12.42
CA CYS A 225 3.83 4.43 13.51
C CYS A 225 4.07 3.05 14.10
N ARG A 226 5.26 2.87 14.70
CA ARG A 226 5.56 1.78 15.62
C ARG A 226 5.75 2.32 17.03
N LEU A 227 5.26 1.56 18.01
CA LEU A 227 5.31 1.92 19.42
C LEU A 227 6.56 1.36 20.07
N THR A 228 7.26 2.16 20.86
CA THR A 228 8.25 1.69 21.86
C THR A 228 7.85 2.21 23.22
N VAL A 229 7.87 1.35 24.22
CA VAL A 229 7.64 1.73 25.63
C VAL A 229 8.83 1.24 26.45
N ARG A 230 9.50 2.16 27.13
CA ARG A 230 10.60 1.88 28.06
C ARG A 230 10.16 2.17 29.47
N HIS A 231 10.60 1.37 30.39
CA HIS A 231 10.28 1.50 31.80
C HIS A 231 11.53 1.40 32.68
N THR A 232 11.59 2.21 33.72
CA THR A 232 12.57 2.10 34.82
C THR A 232 11.91 2.34 36.16
N GLY A 233 12.36 1.64 37.17
CA GLY A 233 11.95 1.77 38.58
C GLY A 233 10.85 0.78 38.99
N ALA A 234 9.87 1.26 39.77
CA ALA A 234 8.85 0.41 40.37
C ALA A 234 7.91 -0.21 39.29
N PRO A 235 7.39 -1.44 39.54
CA PRO A 235 6.48 -2.10 38.64
C PRO A 235 5.28 -1.25 38.23
N VAL A 236 4.89 -1.33 36.95
CA VAL A 236 3.76 -0.58 36.38
C VAL A 236 3.07 -1.37 35.27
N ARG A 237 1.74 -1.27 35.22
CA ARG A 237 0.97 -1.69 34.04
C ARG A 237 0.74 -0.47 33.15
N VAL A 238 0.93 -0.67 31.85
CA VAL A 238 0.78 0.38 30.84
C VAL A 238 -0.19 -0.12 29.80
N LYS A 239 -1.36 0.51 29.71
CA LYS A 239 -2.27 0.28 28.59
C LYS A 239 -2.10 1.44 27.61
N VAL A 240 -1.83 1.09 26.36
CA VAL A 240 -1.69 2.04 25.26
C VAL A 240 -2.84 1.79 24.30
N THR A 241 -3.68 2.79 24.08
CA THR A 241 -4.77 2.73 23.11
C THR A 241 -4.52 3.78 22.04
N GLY A 242 -4.55 3.37 20.78
CA GLY A 242 -4.38 4.27 19.65
C GLY A 242 -5.59 4.27 18.73
N ALA A 243 -5.80 5.40 18.09
CA ALA A 243 -6.85 5.59 17.12
C ALA A 243 -6.48 6.63 16.06
N GLU A 244 -7.17 6.60 14.93
CA GLU A 244 -7.08 7.63 13.90
C GLU A 244 -7.77 8.93 14.33
N LEU A 245 -8.89 8.81 15.02
CA LEU A 245 -9.71 9.93 15.46
C LEU A 245 -9.73 10.05 16.99
N PRO A 246 -9.88 11.27 17.51
CA PRO A 246 -9.97 11.51 18.95
C PRO A 246 -11.10 10.71 19.63
N GLY A 247 -10.75 10.08 20.75
CA GLY A 247 -11.68 9.25 21.53
C GLY A 247 -11.96 7.86 20.94
N GLY A 248 -11.32 7.50 19.85
CA GLY A 248 -11.40 6.16 19.26
C GLY A 248 -10.54 5.12 19.99
N ALA A 249 -10.69 3.85 19.59
CA ALA A 249 -9.90 2.72 20.09
C ALA A 249 -9.72 1.69 18.96
N ASP A 250 -8.86 2.00 18.00
CA ASP A 250 -8.65 1.16 16.84
C ASP A 250 -7.74 -0.04 17.17
N TRP A 251 -6.81 0.15 18.09
CA TRP A 251 -5.90 -0.89 18.60
C TRP A 251 -5.50 -0.60 20.05
N SER A 252 -5.04 -1.62 20.76
CA SER A 252 -4.61 -1.49 22.16
C SER A 252 -3.49 -2.44 22.51
N TYR A 253 -2.49 -1.95 23.24
CA TYR A 253 -1.41 -2.73 23.84
C TYR A 253 -1.63 -2.82 25.35
N ASP A 254 -1.47 -4.01 25.94
CA ASP A 254 -1.50 -4.24 27.40
C ASP A 254 -0.13 -4.72 27.84
N LEU A 255 0.60 -3.85 28.54
CA LEU A 255 2.00 -4.05 28.89
C LEU A 255 2.16 -4.07 30.42
N ALA A 256 2.81 -5.09 30.96
CA ALA A 256 3.16 -5.20 32.36
C ALA A 256 4.67 -5.22 32.54
N PHE A 257 5.22 -4.18 33.16
CA PHE A 257 6.64 -4.10 33.51
C PHE A 257 6.81 -4.45 34.99
N THR A 258 7.55 -5.49 35.28
CA THR A 258 7.92 -5.92 36.63
C THR A 258 9.32 -5.49 37.04
N GLU A 259 10.14 -5.08 36.07
CA GLU A 259 11.51 -4.60 36.22
C GLU A 259 11.83 -3.61 35.09
N ASP A 260 13.00 -3.00 35.13
CA ASP A 260 13.52 -2.15 34.06
C ASP A 260 13.54 -2.89 32.72
N GLY A 261 12.97 -2.28 31.68
CA GLY A 261 12.88 -2.95 30.39
C GLY A 261 12.29 -2.10 29.28
N ALA A 262 12.19 -2.70 28.12
CA ALA A 262 11.61 -2.08 26.95
C ALA A 262 10.74 -3.06 26.16
N TYR A 263 9.59 -2.59 25.73
CA TYR A 263 8.76 -3.22 24.71
C TYR A 263 8.97 -2.52 23.37
N TYR A 264 9.30 -3.27 22.34
CA TYR A 264 9.42 -2.79 20.97
C TYR A 264 8.27 -3.35 20.14
N GLY A 265 7.29 -2.52 19.80
CA GLY A 265 6.21 -2.90 18.91
C GLY A 265 6.75 -3.22 17.50
N MET A 266 6.45 -4.42 17.04
CA MET A 266 6.91 -4.88 15.72
C MET A 266 5.92 -4.51 14.61
N GLU A 267 4.66 -4.30 14.97
CA GLU A 267 3.56 -4.01 14.05
C GLU A 267 3.46 -2.52 13.75
N LEU A 268 3.10 -2.22 12.50
CA LEU A 268 2.74 -0.87 12.07
C LEU A 268 1.32 -0.55 12.52
N GLN A 269 1.10 0.63 13.07
CA GLN A 269 -0.20 1.09 13.54
C GLN A 269 -0.53 2.46 12.96
N SER A 270 -1.82 2.70 12.66
CA SER A 270 -2.33 4.03 12.32
C SER A 270 -2.57 4.84 13.60
N VAL A 271 -2.06 6.06 13.66
CA VAL A 271 -2.10 6.91 14.85
C VAL A 271 -2.45 8.35 14.50
N GLY A 272 -3.56 8.83 14.99
CA GLY A 272 -3.96 10.24 15.07
C GLY A 272 -4.11 10.70 16.51
N GLU A 273 -4.38 9.74 17.43
CA GLU A 273 -4.42 9.95 18.89
C GLU A 273 -3.85 8.73 19.61
N LEU A 274 -3.18 8.96 20.71
CA LEU A 274 -2.62 7.93 21.60
C LEU A 274 -3.04 8.22 23.04
N LEU A 275 -3.78 7.30 23.66
CA LEU A 275 -4.12 7.32 25.07
C LEU A 275 -3.22 6.34 25.83
N ILE A 276 -2.53 6.85 26.85
CA ILE A 276 -1.71 6.06 27.78
C ILE A 276 -2.42 6.02 29.14
N GLU A 277 -2.70 4.84 29.63
CA GLU A 277 -3.23 4.59 30.97
C GLU A 277 -2.19 3.79 31.76
N LEU A 278 -1.80 4.32 32.93
CA LEU A 278 -0.77 3.72 33.80
C LEU A 278 -1.39 3.34 35.12
N GLN A 279 -1.13 2.12 35.59
CA GLN A 279 -1.54 1.65 36.90
C GLN A 279 -0.31 1.22 37.70
N LYS A 280 -0.10 1.90 38.81
CA LYS A 280 1.04 1.69 39.73
C LYS A 280 0.50 1.42 41.12
N GLU A 281 1.08 0.40 41.80
CA GLU A 281 0.58 -0.06 43.10
C GLU A 281 1.50 0.31 44.29
N THR A 282 2.74 0.69 44.01
CA THR A 282 3.76 0.93 45.03
C THR A 282 4.12 2.40 45.18
N ASP A 283 4.69 2.79 46.37
CA ASP A 283 5.16 4.16 46.61
C ASP A 283 6.51 4.48 45.93
N ALA A 284 7.31 3.48 45.60
CA ALA A 284 8.60 3.71 44.93
C ALA A 284 8.40 4.33 43.53
N PRO A 285 9.23 5.30 43.11
CA PRO A 285 9.04 6.00 41.83
C PRO A 285 9.30 5.09 40.64
N CYS A 286 8.64 5.41 39.51
CA CYS A 286 8.96 4.83 38.20
C CYS A 286 8.86 5.88 37.12
N GLU A 287 9.50 5.59 35.99
CA GLU A 287 9.45 6.36 34.78
C GLU A 287 9.02 5.47 33.60
N VAL A 288 8.10 5.98 32.79
CA VAL A 288 7.69 5.36 31.54
C VAL A 288 7.99 6.34 30.40
N LEU A 289 8.74 5.89 29.41
CA LEU A 289 9.02 6.62 28.17
C LEU A 289 8.24 5.96 27.04
N VAL A 290 7.37 6.73 26.41
CA VAL A 290 6.60 6.30 25.24
C VAL A 290 7.13 6.99 24.00
N GLU A 291 7.52 6.22 23.02
CA GLU A 291 8.03 6.71 21.72
C GLU A 291 7.13 6.20 20.59
N LEU A 292 6.68 7.12 19.73
CA LEU A 292 6.06 6.79 18.45
C LEU A 292 7.08 7.01 17.34
N CYS A 293 7.44 5.96 16.64
CA CYS A 293 8.34 6.02 15.50
C CYS A 293 7.53 5.99 14.21
N ALA A 294 7.38 7.14 13.56
CA ALA A 294 6.71 7.24 12.27
C ALA A 294 7.58 6.57 11.18
N SER A 295 6.93 5.75 10.35
CA SER A 295 7.59 4.96 9.31
C SER A 295 6.95 5.21 7.95
N HIS A 296 7.77 5.37 6.92
CA HIS A 296 7.32 5.48 5.53
C HIS A 296 8.45 5.16 4.55
N TYR A 297 8.11 4.77 3.33
CA TYR A 297 9.08 4.66 2.25
C TYR A 297 9.81 6.00 2.04
N PRO A 298 11.12 6.02 1.77
CA PRO A 298 11.88 7.27 1.59
C PRO A 298 11.25 8.21 0.57
N ALA A 299 11.13 9.47 0.94
CA ALA A 299 10.48 10.50 0.15
C ALA A 299 11.35 11.79 0.10
N PRO A 300 12.56 11.72 -0.50
CA PRO A 300 13.48 12.86 -0.54
C PRO A 300 12.94 14.01 -1.40
N THR A 301 12.07 13.71 -2.34
CA THR A 301 11.40 14.68 -3.20
C THR A 301 9.91 14.67 -2.89
N CYS A 302 9.30 15.85 -2.82
CA CYS A 302 7.85 15.99 -2.78
C CYS A 302 7.49 17.18 -3.69
N ALA A 303 6.76 16.87 -4.77
CA ALA A 303 6.25 17.89 -5.68
C ALA A 303 5.05 18.60 -5.06
N ARG A 304 4.88 19.87 -5.39
CA ARG A 304 3.81 20.73 -4.88
C ARG A 304 2.81 21.06 -5.98
N THR A 305 1.56 21.15 -5.59
CA THR A 305 0.52 21.74 -6.41
C THR A 305 -0.17 22.82 -5.60
N GLU A 306 -0.29 23.99 -6.17
CA GLU A 306 -0.83 25.17 -5.52
C GLU A 306 -1.79 25.89 -6.46
N THR A 307 -2.90 26.33 -5.93
CA THR A 307 -3.94 27.04 -6.68
C THR A 307 -4.43 28.25 -5.88
N SER A 308 -5.22 29.11 -6.51
CA SER A 308 -5.89 30.22 -5.80
C SER A 308 -7.07 29.75 -4.91
N ASP A 309 -7.40 28.44 -4.93
CA ASP A 309 -8.40 27.83 -4.04
C ASP A 309 -7.71 27.10 -2.87
N GLU A 310 -7.74 27.71 -1.68
CA GLU A 310 -7.10 27.15 -0.49
C GLU A 310 -7.73 25.84 -0.02
N ALA A 311 -9.04 25.63 -0.22
CA ALA A 311 -9.68 24.39 0.15
C ALA A 311 -9.20 23.24 -0.72
N LEU A 312 -9.01 23.48 -2.01
CA LEU A 312 -8.42 22.52 -2.94
C LEU A 312 -6.95 22.22 -2.60
N ASN A 313 -6.17 23.24 -2.18
CA ASN A 313 -4.80 23.04 -1.72
C ASN A 313 -4.76 22.15 -0.47
N ARG A 314 -5.71 22.33 0.48
CA ARG A 314 -5.82 21.42 1.65
C ARG A 314 -6.14 19.99 1.23
N VAL A 315 -7.07 19.79 0.30
CA VAL A 315 -7.37 18.45 -0.26
C VAL A 315 -6.10 17.81 -0.81
N PHE A 316 -5.38 18.50 -1.69
CA PHE A 316 -4.14 17.99 -2.27
C PHE A 316 -3.12 17.59 -1.18
N ASN A 317 -2.89 18.46 -0.20
CA ASN A 317 -1.90 18.22 0.85
C ASN A 317 -2.26 17.02 1.76
N VAL A 318 -3.55 16.80 2.05
CA VAL A 318 -3.98 15.63 2.82
C VAL A 318 -3.82 14.36 2.00
N CYS A 319 -4.11 14.38 0.70
CA CYS A 319 -3.88 13.25 -0.20
C CYS A 319 -2.39 12.84 -0.24
N VAL A 320 -1.49 13.81 -0.41
CA VAL A 320 -0.04 13.56 -0.41
C VAL A 320 0.45 13.02 0.93
N HIS A 321 -0.09 13.55 2.04
CA HIS A 321 0.25 13.08 3.38
C HIS A 321 -0.17 11.63 3.62
N SER A 322 -1.42 11.26 3.30
CA SER A 322 -1.91 9.88 3.45
C SER A 322 -1.11 8.91 2.59
N LEU A 323 -0.89 9.24 1.31
CA LEU A 323 -0.01 8.46 0.44
C LEU A 323 1.37 8.21 1.04
N LYS A 324 1.99 9.25 1.62
CA LYS A 324 3.34 9.13 2.21
C LYS A 324 3.40 7.99 3.21
N TYR A 325 2.39 7.85 4.08
CA TYR A 325 2.37 6.85 5.15
C TYR A 325 1.79 5.50 4.73
N CYS A 326 1.07 5.41 3.61
CA CYS A 326 0.69 4.14 2.99
C CYS A 326 1.86 3.52 2.20
N ARG A 327 2.87 4.30 1.81
CA ARG A 327 4.09 3.79 1.19
C ARG A 327 5.03 3.24 2.26
N GLN A 328 5.11 1.92 2.35
CA GLN A 328 5.98 1.17 3.25
C GLN A 328 6.97 0.32 2.43
N THR A 329 7.27 -0.92 2.81
CA THR A 329 7.95 -1.89 1.94
C THR A 329 7.01 -2.59 0.96
N ILE A 330 5.77 -2.17 0.98
CA ILE A 330 4.64 -2.46 0.10
C ILE A 330 3.78 -1.20 0.10
N HIS A 331 3.00 -0.93 -0.95
CA HIS A 331 1.89 0.00 -0.80
C HIS A 331 0.83 -0.65 0.10
N LEU A 332 0.24 0.13 0.99
CA LEU A 332 -0.84 -0.28 1.87
C LEU A 332 -2.09 0.51 1.49
N ASP A 333 -3.23 -0.15 1.46
CA ASP A 333 -4.54 0.51 1.45
C ASP A 333 -4.62 1.59 2.53
N SER A 334 -4.30 1.18 3.75
CA SER A 334 -4.14 2.06 4.91
C SER A 334 -3.24 1.45 5.98
N PRO A 335 -2.58 2.24 6.82
CA PRO A 335 -1.85 1.74 7.99
C PRO A 335 -2.76 1.10 9.05
N ARG A 336 -4.08 1.32 8.98
CA ARG A 336 -5.07 0.72 9.87
C ARG A 336 -5.37 -0.72 9.49
N HIS A 337 -5.65 -0.99 8.23
CA HIS A 337 -6.00 -2.33 7.73
C HIS A 337 -4.75 -3.16 7.42
N CYS A 338 -3.75 -2.57 6.77
CA CYS A 338 -2.54 -3.27 6.31
C CYS A 338 -2.89 -4.49 5.44
N GLU A 339 -3.66 -4.26 4.39
CA GLU A 339 -4.12 -5.30 3.48
C GLU A 339 -2.98 -5.95 2.67
N PRO A 340 -3.21 -7.14 2.08
CA PRO A 340 -2.17 -7.89 1.42
C PRO A 340 -1.72 -7.29 0.08
N LEU A 341 -0.62 -7.80 -0.45
CA LEU A 341 -0.03 -7.38 -1.72
C LEU A 341 -1.02 -7.41 -2.90
N ALA A 342 -2.00 -8.31 -2.88
CA ALA A 342 -2.98 -8.45 -3.96
C ALA A 342 -4.03 -7.32 -4.05
N CYS A 343 -3.99 -6.30 -3.17
CA CYS A 343 -4.88 -5.13 -3.24
C CYS A 343 -4.42 -4.13 -4.32
N THR A 344 -4.31 -4.60 -5.55
CA THR A 344 -3.77 -3.85 -6.69
C THR A 344 -4.65 -2.66 -7.09
N GLY A 345 -5.93 -2.67 -6.75
CA GLY A 345 -6.82 -1.52 -6.98
C GLY A 345 -6.33 -0.28 -6.25
N ASP A 346 -5.90 -0.44 -5.01
CA ASP A 346 -5.30 0.60 -4.17
C ASP A 346 -3.94 1.02 -4.72
N TYR A 347 -3.05 0.05 -4.93
CA TYR A 347 -1.67 0.29 -5.34
C TYR A 347 -1.56 0.97 -6.70
N TYR A 348 -2.50 0.74 -7.60
CA TYR A 348 -2.52 1.40 -8.89
C TYR A 348 -2.75 2.91 -8.75
N ILE A 349 -3.74 3.31 -7.95
CA ILE A 349 -4.00 4.73 -7.68
C ILE A 349 -2.80 5.38 -6.98
N GLU A 350 -2.26 4.70 -5.96
CA GLU A 350 -1.08 5.16 -5.23
C GLU A 350 0.17 5.25 -6.11
N THR A 351 0.31 4.37 -7.10
CA THR A 351 1.38 4.44 -8.11
C THR A 351 1.29 5.72 -8.93
N LEU A 352 0.10 6.09 -9.39
CA LEU A 352 -0.12 7.34 -10.12
C LEU A 352 0.13 8.56 -9.22
N MET A 353 -0.38 8.54 -8.00
CA MET A 353 -0.10 9.58 -7.01
C MET A 353 1.40 9.72 -6.76
N THR A 354 2.11 8.59 -6.56
CA THR A 354 3.57 8.55 -6.35
C THR A 354 4.32 9.17 -7.53
N ALA A 355 3.92 8.85 -8.76
CA ALA A 355 4.55 9.41 -9.96
C ALA A 355 4.45 10.94 -10.02
N PHE A 356 3.31 11.49 -9.61
CA PHE A 356 3.06 12.93 -9.66
C PHE A 356 3.51 13.71 -8.41
N THR A 357 3.88 13.01 -7.32
CA THR A 357 4.28 13.65 -6.05
C THR A 357 5.71 13.34 -5.64
N PHE A 358 6.10 12.09 -5.58
CA PHE A 358 7.42 11.65 -5.10
C PHE A 358 8.36 11.22 -6.22
N GLY A 359 7.86 10.75 -7.35
CA GLY A 359 8.62 10.39 -8.55
C GLY A 359 9.37 9.06 -8.49
N ASP A 360 9.53 8.45 -7.32
CA ASP A 360 10.22 7.17 -7.16
C ASP A 360 9.25 5.99 -7.29
N LEU A 361 9.29 5.32 -8.44
CA LEU A 361 8.41 4.19 -8.77
C LEU A 361 9.02 2.80 -8.49
N ARG A 362 10.17 2.70 -7.81
CA ARG A 362 10.78 1.41 -7.48
C ARG A 362 9.86 0.55 -6.61
N LEU A 363 9.14 1.16 -5.65
CA LEU A 363 8.17 0.44 -4.83
C LEU A 363 7.03 -0.13 -5.69
N ALA A 364 6.47 0.65 -6.61
CA ALA A 364 5.43 0.21 -7.53
C ALA A 364 5.90 -0.93 -8.45
N ALA A 365 7.11 -0.83 -8.99
CA ALA A 365 7.73 -1.90 -9.79
C ALA A 365 7.94 -3.17 -8.98
N PHE A 366 8.29 -3.04 -7.71
CA PHE A 366 8.47 -4.17 -6.80
C PHE A 366 7.14 -4.86 -6.47
N ASP A 367 6.08 -4.10 -6.20
CA ASP A 367 4.73 -4.63 -5.98
C ASP A 367 4.20 -5.35 -7.22
N LEU A 368 4.41 -4.78 -8.41
CA LEU A 368 4.07 -5.42 -9.68
C LEU A 368 4.72 -6.79 -9.84
N SER A 369 6.04 -6.87 -9.58
CA SER A 369 6.81 -8.11 -9.75
C SER A 369 6.40 -9.17 -8.73
N ARG A 370 6.12 -8.78 -7.48
CA ARG A 370 5.63 -9.70 -6.44
C ARG A 370 4.21 -10.19 -6.74
N THR A 371 3.32 -9.31 -7.23
CA THR A 371 1.98 -9.71 -7.67
C THR A 371 2.05 -10.64 -8.88
N ALA A 372 2.98 -10.41 -9.82
CA ALA A 372 3.22 -11.36 -10.91
C ALA A 372 3.64 -12.74 -10.39
N ASN A 373 4.42 -12.81 -9.29
CA ASN A 373 4.76 -14.09 -8.67
C ASN A 373 3.55 -14.79 -8.06
N LEU A 374 2.61 -14.07 -7.45
CA LEU A 374 1.33 -14.64 -7.04
C LEU A 374 0.56 -15.22 -8.23
N LEU A 375 0.43 -14.47 -9.32
CA LEU A 375 -0.23 -14.94 -10.54
C LEU A 375 0.42 -16.19 -11.14
N ARG A 376 1.77 -16.27 -11.14
CA ARG A 376 2.50 -17.47 -11.58
C ARG A 376 2.23 -18.69 -10.71
N GLN A 377 2.17 -18.49 -9.39
CA GLN A 377 1.97 -19.58 -8.43
C GLN A 377 0.55 -20.12 -8.42
N HIS A 378 -0.42 -19.30 -8.80
CA HIS A 378 -1.86 -19.63 -8.77
C HIS A 378 -2.49 -19.66 -10.17
N ASP A 379 -1.69 -19.89 -11.21
CA ASP A 379 -2.15 -20.03 -12.60
C ASP A 379 -3.06 -18.86 -13.04
N GLY A 380 -2.66 -17.64 -12.71
CA GLY A 380 -3.37 -16.41 -13.09
C GLY A 380 -4.55 -16.03 -12.19
N GLU A 381 -4.72 -16.67 -11.02
CA GLU A 381 -5.81 -16.41 -10.10
C GLU A 381 -5.39 -15.49 -8.94
N MET A 382 -6.28 -14.61 -8.54
CA MET A 382 -6.21 -13.79 -7.32
C MET A 382 -7.58 -13.71 -6.66
N PHE A 383 -7.61 -13.47 -5.34
CA PHE A 383 -8.86 -13.29 -4.59
C PHE A 383 -9.70 -12.12 -5.15
N HIS A 384 -9.11 -10.96 -5.31
CA HIS A 384 -9.76 -9.82 -5.95
C HIS A 384 -9.71 -9.94 -7.48
N THR A 385 -10.75 -10.50 -8.07
CA THR A 385 -10.81 -10.78 -9.50
C THR A 385 -10.66 -9.51 -10.36
N THR A 386 -11.31 -8.41 -9.99
CA THR A 386 -11.17 -7.12 -10.68
C THR A 386 -9.77 -6.53 -10.55
N TYR A 387 -9.14 -6.66 -9.40
CA TYR A 387 -7.81 -6.12 -9.13
C TYR A 387 -6.73 -6.81 -9.97
N SER A 388 -6.90 -8.09 -10.28
CA SER A 388 -5.97 -8.78 -11.18
C SER A 388 -5.96 -8.17 -12.60
N LEU A 389 -7.10 -7.65 -13.06
CA LEU A 389 -7.19 -6.94 -14.35
C LEU A 389 -6.63 -5.51 -14.26
N ILE A 390 -6.75 -4.87 -13.10
CA ILE A 390 -6.15 -3.55 -12.83
C ILE A 390 -4.62 -3.64 -12.78
N TRP A 391 -4.06 -4.75 -12.32
CA TRP A 391 -2.62 -5.01 -12.38
C TRP A 391 -2.05 -4.82 -13.80
N VAL A 392 -2.81 -5.17 -14.84
CA VAL A 392 -2.40 -4.98 -16.25
C VAL A 392 -2.29 -3.49 -16.59
N GLN A 393 -3.21 -2.66 -16.07
CA GLN A 393 -3.15 -1.20 -16.26
C GLN A 393 -1.95 -0.61 -15.52
N MET A 394 -1.72 -1.04 -14.27
CA MET A 394 -0.57 -0.61 -13.46
C MET A 394 0.75 -0.97 -14.15
N LEU A 395 0.88 -2.19 -14.69
CA LEU A 395 2.07 -2.64 -15.42
C LEU A 395 2.38 -1.74 -16.62
N TRP A 396 1.34 -1.40 -17.39
CA TRP A 396 1.49 -0.50 -18.55
C TRP A 396 1.88 0.92 -18.13
N ASP A 397 1.25 1.48 -17.09
CA ASP A 397 1.52 2.86 -16.69
C ASP A 397 2.86 3.02 -15.98
N VAL A 398 3.32 2.02 -15.20
CA VAL A 398 4.70 2.04 -14.67
C VAL A 398 5.73 2.04 -15.81
N TYR A 399 5.54 1.20 -16.86
CA TYR A 399 6.37 1.28 -18.06
C TYR A 399 6.32 2.67 -18.71
N ARG A 400 5.13 3.23 -18.89
CA ARG A 400 4.99 4.55 -19.53
C ARG A 400 5.70 5.64 -18.75
N LEU A 401 5.59 5.62 -17.43
CA LEU A 401 6.15 6.63 -16.52
C LEU A 401 7.69 6.49 -16.37
N THR A 402 8.21 5.27 -16.39
CA THR A 402 9.66 5.01 -16.24
C THR A 402 10.41 4.93 -17.57
N GLY A 403 9.75 4.47 -18.63
CA GLY A 403 10.38 4.10 -19.91
C GLY A 403 11.14 2.79 -19.87
N ASP A 404 11.03 2.02 -18.79
CA ASP A 404 11.72 0.73 -18.62
C ASP A 404 10.91 -0.42 -19.23
N THR A 405 11.37 -0.91 -20.38
CA THR A 405 10.74 -2.05 -21.08
C THR A 405 11.00 -3.38 -20.41
N ALA A 406 12.01 -3.49 -19.54
CA ALA A 406 12.34 -4.76 -18.87
C ALA A 406 11.17 -5.22 -17.99
N ILE A 407 10.49 -4.27 -17.31
CA ILE A 407 9.34 -4.60 -16.46
C ILE A 407 8.20 -5.29 -17.22
N LEU A 408 7.98 -4.93 -18.49
CA LEU A 408 6.98 -5.58 -19.34
C LEU A 408 7.40 -7.00 -19.70
N ALA A 409 8.67 -7.19 -20.10
CA ALA A 409 9.20 -8.49 -20.53
C ALA A 409 9.27 -9.49 -19.37
N GLU A 410 9.70 -9.04 -18.18
CA GLU A 410 9.81 -9.84 -16.97
C GLU A 410 8.46 -10.34 -16.43
N ASN A 411 7.37 -9.64 -16.74
CA ASN A 411 6.04 -9.98 -16.25
C ASN A 411 5.09 -10.52 -17.34
N ALA A 412 5.59 -10.73 -18.56
CA ALA A 412 4.79 -11.16 -19.71
C ALA A 412 4.15 -12.54 -19.56
N ASP A 413 4.84 -13.47 -18.91
CA ASP A 413 4.33 -14.82 -18.63
C ASP A 413 3.18 -14.81 -17.62
N ALA A 414 3.28 -14.00 -16.53
CA ALA A 414 2.20 -13.80 -15.59
C ALA A 414 0.97 -13.18 -16.26
N LEU A 415 1.19 -12.22 -17.18
CA LEU A 415 0.12 -11.63 -17.98
C LEU A 415 -0.57 -12.68 -18.86
N LEU A 416 0.18 -13.55 -19.53
CA LEU A 416 -0.39 -14.64 -20.33
C LEU A 416 -1.21 -15.61 -19.48
N LEU A 417 -0.75 -15.97 -18.28
CA LEU A 417 -1.50 -16.81 -17.33
C LEU A 417 -2.81 -16.16 -16.93
N LEU A 418 -2.79 -14.88 -16.56
CA LEU A 418 -3.97 -14.12 -16.21
C LEU A 418 -4.99 -14.08 -17.34
N LEU A 419 -4.56 -13.72 -18.57
CA LEU A 419 -5.46 -13.64 -19.72
C LEU A 419 -6.05 -15.00 -20.10
N ARG A 420 -5.29 -16.09 -19.95
CA ARG A 420 -5.77 -17.47 -20.15
C ARG A 420 -6.84 -17.82 -19.10
N ARG A 421 -6.62 -17.47 -17.84
CA ARG A 421 -7.58 -17.69 -16.76
C ARG A 421 -8.91 -17.01 -17.06
N PHE A 422 -8.87 -15.73 -17.44
CA PHE A 422 -10.08 -14.97 -17.78
C PHE A 422 -10.80 -15.46 -19.04
N ALA A 423 -10.07 -16.06 -20.00
CA ALA A 423 -10.70 -16.71 -21.14
C ALA A 423 -11.62 -17.85 -20.73
N GLY A 424 -11.29 -18.55 -19.64
CA GLY A 424 -12.12 -19.61 -19.08
C GLY A 424 -13.39 -19.11 -18.37
N TYR A 425 -13.50 -17.80 -18.11
CA TYR A 425 -14.70 -17.19 -17.52
C TYR A 425 -15.67 -16.64 -18.56
N VAL A 426 -15.30 -16.66 -19.84
CA VAL A 426 -16.19 -16.22 -20.94
C VAL A 426 -17.21 -17.33 -21.24
N GLY A 427 -18.50 -17.00 -21.09
CA GLY A 427 -19.59 -17.90 -21.37
C GLY A 427 -19.96 -17.98 -22.86
N GLU A 428 -20.97 -18.81 -23.20
CA GLU A 428 -21.42 -19.05 -24.58
C GLU A 428 -21.92 -17.78 -25.30
N ASN A 429 -22.41 -16.79 -24.55
CA ASN A 429 -22.85 -15.50 -25.07
C ASN A 429 -21.69 -14.52 -25.29
N GLY A 430 -20.46 -14.89 -25.04
CA GLY A 430 -19.27 -14.06 -25.19
C GLY A 430 -19.03 -13.08 -24.04
N LEU A 431 -19.82 -13.09 -22.98
CA LEU A 431 -19.65 -12.25 -21.79
C LEU A 431 -18.88 -12.98 -20.70
N ILE A 432 -18.20 -12.22 -19.83
CA ILE A 432 -17.69 -12.79 -18.58
C ILE A 432 -18.87 -13.29 -17.74
N GLU A 433 -18.79 -14.55 -17.36
CA GLU A 433 -19.71 -15.11 -16.39
C GLU A 433 -19.20 -14.85 -14.97
N THR A 434 -19.86 -15.39 -13.96
CA THR A 434 -19.50 -15.17 -12.56
C THR A 434 -18.16 -15.87 -12.23
N PRO A 435 -17.04 -15.14 -12.07
CA PRO A 435 -15.78 -15.73 -11.60
C PRO A 435 -15.93 -16.26 -10.17
N PRO A 436 -15.08 -17.21 -9.73
CA PRO A 436 -15.27 -17.89 -8.44
C PRO A 436 -14.93 -17.02 -7.22
N ASN A 437 -14.11 -15.99 -7.38
CA ASN A 437 -13.55 -15.22 -6.27
C ASN A 437 -14.22 -13.85 -6.10
N TYR A 438 -13.72 -13.08 -5.16
CA TYR A 438 -14.28 -11.80 -4.78
C TYR A 438 -14.14 -10.74 -5.89
N MET A 439 -15.27 -10.21 -6.36
CA MET A 439 -15.34 -9.18 -7.40
C MET A 439 -15.67 -7.83 -6.77
N PHE A 440 -14.67 -7.13 -6.31
CA PHE A 440 -14.86 -5.78 -5.81
C PHE A 440 -14.97 -4.80 -6.99
N ILE A 441 -15.99 -3.94 -6.97
CA ILE A 441 -16.17 -2.87 -7.94
C ILE A 441 -16.10 -1.51 -7.24
N ASP A 442 -16.88 -1.29 -6.22
CA ASP A 442 -16.88 -0.06 -5.43
C ASP A 442 -17.67 -0.24 -4.13
N TRP A 443 -17.42 0.57 -3.12
CA TRP A 443 -18.25 0.69 -1.93
C TRP A 443 -19.52 1.48 -2.26
N LEU A 444 -20.47 0.84 -2.87
CA LEU A 444 -21.72 1.48 -3.25
C LEU A 444 -22.89 0.71 -2.67
N ASN A 445 -23.75 1.39 -1.93
CA ASN A 445 -24.95 0.82 -1.36
C ASN A 445 -26.21 1.59 -1.76
N PRO A 446 -26.49 1.82 -3.04
CA PRO A 446 -27.77 2.34 -3.48
C PRO A 446 -28.78 1.19 -3.38
N ASP A 447 -29.95 1.45 -2.85
CA ASP A 447 -30.98 0.45 -2.65
C ASP A 447 -30.60 -0.70 -1.68
N GLY A 448 -29.61 -0.49 -0.81
CA GLY A 448 -29.14 -1.52 0.12
C GLY A 448 -28.26 -2.61 -0.50
N ILE A 449 -27.62 -2.35 -1.64
CA ILE A 449 -26.89 -3.35 -2.42
C ILE A 449 -25.45 -2.93 -2.64
N ASN A 450 -24.48 -3.64 -2.05
CA ASN A 450 -23.06 -3.42 -2.27
C ASN A 450 -22.60 -3.97 -3.63
N LEU A 451 -21.67 -3.27 -4.30
CA LEU A 451 -21.09 -3.72 -5.56
C LEU A 451 -19.81 -4.54 -5.34
N HIS A 452 -19.86 -5.53 -4.48
CA HIS A 452 -18.81 -6.51 -4.43
C HIS A 452 -19.36 -7.92 -4.55
N HIS A 453 -18.67 -8.76 -5.26
CA HIS A 453 -19.07 -10.11 -5.62
C HIS A 453 -20.49 -10.21 -6.22
N PRO A 454 -20.79 -9.43 -7.25
CA PRO A 454 -22.15 -9.30 -7.76
C PRO A 454 -22.60 -10.56 -8.51
N PRO A 455 -23.90 -10.89 -8.46
CA PRO A 455 -24.54 -11.77 -9.43
C PRO A 455 -24.52 -11.12 -10.82
N LYS A 456 -24.81 -11.89 -11.88
CA LYS A 456 -24.79 -11.39 -13.26
C LYS A 456 -25.67 -10.16 -13.50
N ALA A 457 -26.75 -9.98 -12.76
CA ALA A 457 -27.60 -8.80 -12.84
C ALA A 457 -26.91 -7.50 -12.42
N LEU A 458 -25.81 -7.59 -11.65
CA LEU A 458 -25.06 -6.45 -11.14
C LEU A 458 -23.57 -6.74 -11.25
N GLY A 459 -22.82 -5.80 -11.82
CA GLY A 459 -21.38 -5.84 -11.95
C GLY A 459 -20.82 -6.68 -13.10
N GLN A 460 -21.61 -7.49 -13.81
CA GLN A 460 -21.13 -8.25 -14.97
C GLN A 460 -20.57 -7.33 -16.05
N THR A 461 -21.25 -6.21 -16.32
CA THR A 461 -20.78 -5.23 -17.31
C THR A 461 -19.47 -4.59 -16.89
N CYS A 462 -19.32 -4.23 -15.62
CA CYS A 462 -18.05 -3.71 -15.10
C CYS A 462 -16.91 -4.72 -15.29
N MET A 463 -17.16 -6.01 -15.01
CA MET A 463 -16.17 -7.07 -15.19
C MET A 463 -15.78 -7.23 -16.67
N CYS A 464 -16.76 -7.19 -17.59
CA CYS A 464 -16.50 -7.21 -19.04
C CYS A 464 -15.65 -5.98 -19.45
N MET A 465 -15.94 -4.79 -18.90
CA MET A 465 -15.18 -3.57 -19.20
C MET A 465 -13.74 -3.65 -18.67
N PHE A 466 -13.52 -4.12 -17.45
CA PHE A 466 -12.17 -4.33 -16.92
C PHE A 466 -11.38 -5.33 -17.76
N TYR A 467 -12.00 -6.45 -18.16
CA TYR A 467 -11.34 -7.44 -19.00
C TYR A 467 -11.05 -6.90 -20.40
N TYR A 468 -12.00 -6.17 -21.01
CA TYR A 468 -11.78 -5.47 -22.28
C TYR A 468 -10.59 -4.52 -22.20
N GLY A 469 -10.52 -3.70 -21.13
CA GLY A 469 -9.41 -2.79 -20.90
C GLY A 469 -8.08 -3.51 -20.72
N ALA A 470 -8.07 -4.63 -19.97
CA ALA A 470 -6.90 -5.46 -19.79
C ALA A 470 -6.41 -6.08 -21.11
N LEU A 471 -7.31 -6.61 -21.94
CA LEU A 471 -6.97 -7.16 -23.27
C LEU A 471 -6.37 -6.09 -24.20
N LYS A 472 -6.99 -4.90 -24.27
CA LYS A 472 -6.45 -3.77 -25.07
C LYS A 472 -5.07 -3.36 -24.61
N THR A 473 -4.86 -3.34 -23.30
CA THR A 473 -3.57 -2.94 -22.70
C THR A 473 -2.54 -4.04 -22.91
N ALA A 474 -2.91 -5.30 -22.76
CA ALA A 474 -2.06 -6.44 -23.04
C ALA A 474 -1.59 -6.48 -24.51
N ALA A 475 -2.47 -6.18 -25.48
CA ALA A 475 -2.07 -6.06 -26.88
C ALA A 475 -0.98 -5.00 -27.08
N LYS A 476 -1.06 -3.84 -26.40
CA LYS A 476 0.00 -2.81 -26.43
C LYS A 476 1.29 -3.30 -25.77
N ILE A 477 1.19 -3.99 -24.63
CA ILE A 477 2.34 -4.56 -23.93
C ILE A 477 3.06 -5.55 -24.85
N PHE A 478 2.35 -6.54 -25.40
CA PHE A 478 2.93 -7.55 -26.27
C PHE A 478 3.49 -6.97 -27.56
N THR A 479 2.87 -5.95 -28.13
CA THR A 479 3.45 -5.20 -29.27
C THR A 479 4.76 -4.55 -28.88
N THR A 480 4.84 -3.92 -27.71
CA THR A 480 6.03 -3.22 -27.21
C THR A 480 7.20 -4.18 -27.00
N ILE A 481 6.94 -5.39 -26.48
CA ILE A 481 7.95 -6.44 -26.28
C ILE A 481 8.13 -7.36 -27.50
N ARG A 482 7.51 -7.03 -28.64
CA ARG A 482 7.59 -7.74 -29.93
C ARG A 482 7.08 -9.18 -29.90
N ASN A 483 6.04 -9.46 -29.12
CA ASN A 483 5.32 -10.72 -29.13
C ASN A 483 4.03 -10.58 -29.96
N ALA A 484 4.19 -10.62 -31.29
CA ALA A 484 3.08 -10.39 -32.21
C ALA A 484 1.91 -11.39 -32.05
N PRO A 485 2.15 -12.72 -31.90
CA PRO A 485 1.03 -13.67 -31.73
C PRO A 485 0.17 -13.36 -30.50
N ALA A 486 0.78 -13.02 -29.36
CA ALA A 486 0.04 -12.67 -28.15
C ALA A 486 -0.67 -11.31 -28.28
N ALA A 487 -0.10 -10.36 -29.02
CA ALA A 487 -0.73 -9.08 -29.29
C ALA A 487 -1.98 -9.23 -30.15
N GLU A 488 -1.91 -10.05 -31.20
CA GLU A 488 -3.03 -10.34 -32.12
C GLU A 488 -4.17 -11.10 -31.40
N ASP A 489 -3.84 -12.11 -30.59
CA ASP A 489 -4.82 -12.85 -29.78
C ASP A 489 -5.55 -11.91 -28.80
N ALA A 490 -4.80 -11.10 -28.05
CA ALA A 490 -5.39 -10.16 -27.10
C ALA A 490 -6.30 -9.13 -27.80
N ALA A 491 -5.89 -8.62 -28.96
CA ALA A 491 -6.70 -7.68 -29.75
C ALA A 491 -7.99 -8.32 -30.29
N ALA A 492 -7.90 -9.54 -30.82
CA ALA A 492 -9.07 -10.28 -31.35
C ALA A 492 -10.08 -10.60 -30.23
N ARG A 493 -9.60 -11.01 -29.07
CA ARG A 493 -10.45 -11.29 -27.90
C ARG A 493 -11.08 -10.00 -27.32
N ALA A 494 -10.36 -8.88 -27.35
CA ALA A 494 -10.90 -7.60 -26.96
C ALA A 494 -12.09 -7.18 -27.85
N GLU A 495 -11.95 -7.36 -29.17
CA GLU A 495 -13.02 -7.03 -30.12
C GLU A 495 -14.23 -7.95 -29.97
N ALA A 496 -14.01 -9.26 -29.85
CA ALA A 496 -15.10 -10.20 -29.61
C ALA A 496 -15.90 -9.91 -28.32
N LEU A 497 -15.17 -9.57 -27.23
CA LEU A 497 -15.81 -9.19 -25.98
C LEU A 497 -16.55 -7.85 -26.10
N ARG A 498 -16.01 -6.88 -26.86
CA ARG A 498 -16.65 -5.60 -27.13
C ARG A 498 -17.99 -5.80 -27.82
N GLU A 499 -18.00 -6.59 -28.94
CA GLU A 499 -19.21 -6.88 -29.69
C GLU A 499 -20.27 -7.59 -28.83
N ALA A 500 -19.87 -8.59 -28.04
CA ALA A 500 -20.77 -9.30 -27.14
C ALA A 500 -21.34 -8.36 -26.04
N THR A 501 -20.49 -7.51 -25.45
CA THR A 501 -20.89 -6.56 -24.41
C THR A 501 -21.87 -5.53 -24.94
N GLU A 502 -21.61 -4.96 -26.11
CA GLU A 502 -22.51 -4.01 -26.78
C GLU A 502 -23.86 -4.69 -27.12
N LYS A 503 -23.82 -5.86 -27.73
CA LYS A 503 -25.01 -6.62 -28.15
C LYS A 503 -25.94 -6.96 -26.98
N HIS A 504 -25.38 -7.37 -25.84
CA HIS A 504 -26.15 -7.94 -24.75
C HIS A 504 -26.42 -6.99 -23.58
N LEU A 505 -25.60 -5.96 -23.39
CA LEU A 505 -25.60 -5.11 -22.19
C LEU A 505 -25.82 -3.62 -22.47
N TRP A 506 -25.86 -3.21 -23.75
CA TRP A 506 -26.17 -1.84 -24.15
C TRP A 506 -27.67 -1.64 -24.34
N ASP A 507 -28.23 -0.63 -23.69
CA ASP A 507 -29.59 -0.17 -23.93
C ASP A 507 -29.57 0.99 -24.92
N ALA A 508 -29.97 0.72 -26.18
CA ALA A 508 -29.92 1.71 -27.25
C ALA A 508 -30.93 2.85 -27.07
N GLU A 509 -32.05 2.64 -26.37
CA GLU A 509 -33.05 3.66 -26.08
C GLU A 509 -32.53 4.62 -25.00
N ARG A 510 -32.01 4.08 -23.91
CA ARG A 510 -31.41 4.86 -22.81
C ARG A 510 -30.01 5.40 -23.15
N LYS A 511 -29.33 4.81 -24.13
CA LYS A 511 -27.92 5.05 -24.45
C LYS A 511 -27.02 4.91 -23.22
N LEU A 512 -27.18 3.81 -22.51
CA LEU A 512 -26.44 3.44 -21.30
C LEU A 512 -26.22 1.93 -21.25
N PHE A 513 -25.12 1.53 -20.67
CA PHE A 513 -24.95 0.15 -20.24
C PHE A 513 -25.71 -0.10 -18.94
N PHE A 514 -26.36 -1.25 -18.84
CA PHE A 514 -26.89 -1.75 -17.59
C PHE A 514 -25.94 -2.80 -16.99
N GLU A 515 -26.08 -3.10 -15.70
CA GLU A 515 -25.07 -3.77 -14.90
C GLU A 515 -24.82 -5.23 -15.24
N GLY A 516 -25.79 -5.94 -15.79
CA GLY A 516 -25.64 -7.34 -16.20
C GLY A 516 -26.95 -8.03 -16.57
N LEU A 517 -26.85 -9.28 -17.07
CA LEU A 517 -27.99 -10.10 -17.43
C LEU A 517 -28.63 -10.70 -16.15
N ASN A 518 -29.97 -10.76 -16.15
CA ASN A 518 -30.71 -11.39 -15.08
C ASN A 518 -30.56 -12.91 -15.16
N THR A 519 -29.74 -13.49 -14.31
CA THR A 519 -29.52 -14.93 -14.22
C THR A 519 -29.38 -15.32 -12.75
N PRO A 520 -29.77 -16.55 -12.36
CA PRO A 520 -29.58 -17.01 -10.99
C PRO A 520 -28.12 -16.96 -10.56
N THR A 521 -27.87 -16.46 -9.35
CA THR A 521 -26.57 -16.58 -8.70
C THR A 521 -26.46 -17.99 -8.09
N PRO A 522 -25.34 -18.72 -8.27
CA PRO A 522 -25.13 -20.00 -7.59
C PRO A 522 -25.28 -19.88 -6.08
N GLU A 523 -25.89 -20.89 -5.44
CA GLU A 523 -26.13 -20.90 -3.98
C GLU A 523 -24.84 -21.00 -3.16
N ASP A 524 -23.79 -21.55 -3.75
CA ASP A 524 -22.48 -21.77 -3.15
C ASP A 524 -21.55 -20.58 -3.24
N MET A 525 -21.99 -19.45 -3.79
CA MET A 525 -21.17 -18.23 -3.81
C MET A 525 -21.00 -17.67 -2.39
N ILE A 526 -19.74 -17.48 -2.01
CA ILE A 526 -19.33 -17.11 -0.66
C ILE A 526 -19.85 -15.72 -0.24
N TYR A 527 -19.93 -14.77 -1.19
CA TYR A 527 -20.31 -13.37 -0.95
C TYR A 527 -21.52 -13.00 -1.80
N ASN A 528 -22.69 -13.32 -1.31
CA ASN A 528 -23.94 -13.03 -1.99
C ASN A 528 -24.68 -11.87 -1.32
N TYR A 529 -24.25 -10.65 -1.64
CA TYR A 529 -24.84 -9.42 -1.10
C TYR A 529 -25.99 -8.87 -1.95
N MET A 530 -26.32 -9.55 -3.03
CA MET A 530 -27.20 -9.04 -4.06
C MET A 530 -28.51 -9.82 -4.14
N PRO A 531 -29.63 -9.17 -4.54
CA PRO A 531 -30.86 -9.90 -4.82
C PRO A 531 -30.64 -10.89 -5.93
N GLN A 532 -31.03 -12.13 -5.69
CA GLN A 532 -31.03 -13.18 -6.72
C GLN A 532 -32.27 -13.07 -7.60
N ASN A 533 -32.18 -13.60 -8.82
CA ASN A 533 -33.32 -13.79 -9.71
C ASN A 533 -34.16 -12.54 -9.92
N THR A 534 -33.52 -11.37 -10.10
CA THR A 534 -34.23 -10.13 -10.41
C THR A 534 -34.37 -9.95 -11.92
N GLU A 535 -35.57 -9.57 -12.38
CA GLU A 535 -35.81 -9.14 -13.77
C GLU A 535 -35.51 -7.65 -13.98
N LYS A 536 -35.25 -6.90 -12.91
CA LYS A 536 -34.97 -5.47 -12.97
C LYS A 536 -33.61 -5.21 -13.60
N ARG A 537 -33.53 -4.35 -14.60
CA ARG A 537 -32.27 -3.80 -15.11
C ARG A 537 -31.80 -2.68 -14.21
N TYR A 538 -30.52 -2.75 -13.80
CA TYR A 538 -29.87 -1.73 -12.98
C TYR A 538 -28.96 -0.88 -13.86
N TYR A 539 -29.07 0.44 -13.74
CA TYR A 539 -28.25 1.41 -14.45
C TYR A 539 -27.47 2.23 -13.43
N ARG A 540 -26.15 2.23 -13.56
CA ARG A 540 -25.24 2.94 -12.65
C ARG A 540 -24.14 3.64 -13.40
N LEU A 541 -23.44 4.53 -12.71
CA LEU A 541 -22.30 5.25 -13.28
C LEU A 541 -21.18 4.31 -13.69
N HIS A 542 -20.88 3.28 -12.90
CA HIS A 542 -19.65 2.49 -12.92
C HIS A 542 -19.37 1.85 -14.28
N ALA A 543 -20.29 1.06 -14.82
CA ALA A 543 -20.12 0.42 -16.13
C ALA A 543 -19.91 1.45 -17.26
N ASN A 544 -20.62 2.58 -17.19
CA ASN A 544 -20.57 3.64 -18.18
C ASN A 544 -19.30 4.50 -18.06
N ILE A 545 -18.78 4.70 -16.83
CA ILE A 545 -17.46 5.31 -16.60
C ILE A 545 -16.37 4.46 -17.23
N LEU A 546 -16.40 3.13 -17.00
CA LEU A 546 -15.39 2.22 -17.53
C LEU A 546 -15.43 2.14 -19.06
N ALA A 547 -16.62 2.17 -19.68
CA ALA A 547 -16.75 2.23 -21.12
C ALA A 547 -16.03 3.47 -21.69
N ALA A 548 -16.29 4.65 -21.13
CA ALA A 548 -15.62 5.88 -21.53
C ALA A 548 -14.13 5.88 -21.20
N TYR A 549 -13.74 5.34 -20.05
CA TYR A 549 -12.34 5.23 -19.61
C TYR A 549 -11.49 4.39 -20.57
N PHE A 550 -11.98 3.20 -20.94
CA PHE A 550 -11.28 2.28 -21.85
C PHE A 550 -11.45 2.59 -23.33
N GLY A 551 -12.29 3.56 -23.71
CA GLY A 551 -12.49 3.91 -25.11
C GLY A 551 -13.28 2.84 -25.87
N PHE A 552 -14.46 2.53 -25.38
CA PHE A 552 -15.28 1.42 -25.87
C PHE A 552 -15.91 1.70 -27.23
N PHE A 553 -16.50 2.89 -27.42
CA PHE A 553 -17.16 3.29 -28.66
C PHE A 553 -16.31 4.18 -29.58
N GLY A 554 -15.21 4.74 -29.05
CA GLY A 554 -14.39 5.74 -29.72
C GLY A 554 -14.55 7.14 -29.11
N GLU A 555 -13.75 8.09 -29.60
CA GLU A 555 -13.57 9.37 -28.91
C GLU A 555 -14.86 10.20 -28.80
N THR A 556 -15.62 10.30 -29.87
CA THR A 556 -16.83 11.15 -29.95
C THR A 556 -17.97 10.58 -29.10
N GLU A 557 -18.24 9.29 -29.23
CA GLU A 557 -19.32 8.59 -28.56
C GLU A 557 -19.02 8.44 -27.07
N ASP A 558 -17.78 8.09 -26.70
CA ASP A 558 -17.34 7.99 -25.29
C ASP A 558 -17.41 9.35 -24.60
N ARG A 559 -17.05 10.44 -25.31
CA ARG A 559 -17.21 11.80 -24.79
C ARG A 559 -18.68 12.15 -24.56
N ALA A 560 -19.57 11.79 -25.47
CA ALA A 560 -21.00 12.02 -25.35
C ALA A 560 -21.61 11.19 -24.21
N LEU A 561 -21.21 9.92 -24.07
CA LEU A 561 -21.60 9.05 -22.95
C LEU A 561 -21.17 9.65 -21.62
N LEU A 562 -19.91 10.10 -21.52
CA LEU A 562 -19.36 10.65 -20.28
C LEU A 562 -20.10 11.95 -19.88
N LYS A 563 -20.37 12.86 -20.81
CA LYS A 563 -21.20 14.06 -20.53
C LYS A 563 -22.58 13.69 -20.01
N ARG A 564 -23.24 12.72 -20.64
CA ARG A 564 -24.55 12.23 -20.22
C ARG A 564 -24.57 11.74 -18.79
N ILE A 565 -23.61 10.88 -18.41
CA ILE A 565 -23.57 10.32 -17.05
C ILE A 565 -23.16 11.33 -15.98
N LEU A 566 -22.34 12.33 -16.33
CA LEU A 566 -21.95 13.41 -15.40
C LEU A 566 -23.12 14.36 -15.08
N GLU A 567 -24.15 14.40 -15.94
CA GLU A 567 -25.35 15.23 -15.75
C GLU A 567 -26.55 14.41 -15.22
N ALA A 568 -26.46 13.08 -15.21
CA ALA A 568 -27.51 12.21 -14.71
C ALA A 568 -27.64 12.30 -13.17
N LYS A 569 -28.88 12.25 -12.68
CA LYS A 569 -29.18 12.30 -11.24
C LYS A 569 -29.65 10.96 -10.68
N ASP A 570 -29.91 9.99 -11.53
CA ASP A 570 -30.53 8.70 -11.24
C ASP A 570 -29.57 7.50 -11.33
N LEU A 571 -28.28 7.75 -11.60
CA LEU A 571 -27.28 6.69 -11.77
C LEU A 571 -26.44 6.39 -10.50
N GLY A 572 -26.77 7.04 -9.39
CA GLY A 572 -26.00 6.91 -8.13
C GLY A 572 -24.69 7.70 -8.19
N GLU A 573 -23.81 7.38 -7.24
CA GLU A 573 -22.55 8.09 -7.06
C GLU A 573 -21.36 7.11 -7.03
N ALA A 574 -20.23 7.51 -7.62
CA ALA A 574 -18.96 6.81 -7.47
C ALA A 574 -18.27 7.22 -6.16
N GLN A 575 -17.73 6.26 -5.42
CA GLN A 575 -16.95 6.48 -4.20
C GLN A 575 -15.51 6.90 -4.50
N PRO A 576 -14.70 7.30 -3.51
CA PRO A 576 -13.34 7.80 -3.74
C PRO A 576 -12.49 6.91 -4.65
N TYR A 577 -12.56 5.60 -4.46
CA TYR A 577 -11.87 4.63 -5.30
C TYR A 577 -12.26 4.77 -6.77
N PHE A 578 -13.55 4.80 -7.07
CA PHE A 578 -14.03 4.84 -8.46
C PHE A 578 -13.97 6.24 -9.10
N GLN A 579 -13.80 7.29 -8.28
CA GLN A 579 -13.52 8.64 -8.78
C GLN A 579 -12.22 8.70 -9.58
N HIS A 580 -11.26 7.79 -9.32
CA HIS A 580 -10.08 7.63 -10.15
C HIS A 580 -10.45 7.40 -11.62
N PHE A 581 -11.27 6.39 -11.90
CA PHE A 581 -11.69 6.08 -13.28
C PHE A 581 -12.50 7.22 -13.92
N LEU A 582 -13.34 7.89 -13.14
CA LEU A 582 -14.13 9.02 -13.61
C LEU A 582 -13.25 10.22 -13.98
N LEU A 583 -12.36 10.65 -13.10
CA LEU A 583 -11.47 11.79 -13.34
C LEU A 583 -10.50 11.54 -14.50
N ASP A 584 -9.96 10.32 -14.61
CA ASP A 584 -9.08 9.98 -15.71
C ASP A 584 -9.86 9.83 -17.04
N ALA A 585 -11.11 9.33 -17.02
CA ALA A 585 -11.98 9.35 -18.19
C ALA A 585 -12.27 10.81 -18.64
N VAL A 586 -12.59 11.69 -17.70
CA VAL A 586 -12.79 13.14 -17.96
C VAL A 586 -11.54 13.75 -18.62
N TYR A 587 -10.36 13.40 -18.11
CA TYR A 587 -9.10 13.86 -18.69
C TYR A 587 -8.90 13.31 -20.11
N ARG A 588 -9.00 12.01 -20.29
CA ARG A 588 -8.76 11.30 -21.57
C ARG A 588 -9.74 11.75 -22.66
N ARG A 589 -10.99 12.09 -22.32
CA ARG A 589 -12.03 12.53 -23.27
C ARG A 589 -12.06 14.04 -23.46
N GLY A 590 -11.03 14.77 -23.01
CA GLY A 590 -10.89 16.21 -23.23
C GLY A 590 -11.97 17.05 -22.53
N LEU A 591 -12.48 16.59 -21.38
CA LEU A 591 -13.53 17.27 -20.59
C LEU A 591 -12.97 17.91 -19.30
N ARG A 592 -11.66 17.95 -19.14
CA ARG A 592 -11.01 18.40 -17.90
C ARG A 592 -11.38 19.82 -17.48
N GLU A 593 -11.53 20.75 -18.44
CA GLU A 593 -11.86 22.15 -18.17
C GLU A 593 -13.27 22.30 -17.56
N GLU A 594 -14.19 21.43 -17.97
CA GLU A 594 -15.59 21.51 -17.58
C GLU A 594 -15.86 20.82 -16.23
N TYR A 595 -15.14 19.72 -15.94
CA TYR A 595 -15.58 18.80 -14.87
C TYR A 595 -14.55 18.54 -13.77
N THR A 596 -13.25 18.79 -13.97
CA THR A 596 -12.24 18.39 -12.97
C THR A 596 -12.50 19.06 -11.62
N LEU A 597 -12.63 20.38 -11.54
CA LEU A 597 -12.84 21.06 -10.27
C LEU A 597 -14.16 20.63 -9.59
N ARG A 598 -15.25 20.52 -10.38
CA ARG A 598 -16.55 20.06 -9.87
C ARG A 598 -16.47 18.68 -9.23
N LEU A 599 -15.67 17.75 -9.78
CA LEU A 599 -15.47 16.43 -9.21
C LEU A 599 -14.57 16.49 -7.98
N LEU A 600 -13.50 17.29 -8.00
CA LEU A 600 -12.60 17.46 -6.87
C LEU A 600 -13.25 18.17 -5.67
N ASP A 601 -14.27 18.99 -5.90
CA ASP A 601 -15.04 19.64 -4.83
C ASP A 601 -15.69 18.63 -3.87
N ARG A 602 -15.90 17.39 -4.29
CA ARG A 602 -16.46 16.33 -3.44
C ARG A 602 -15.57 15.99 -2.23
N TRP A 603 -14.26 16.19 -2.33
CA TRP A 603 -13.33 15.96 -1.20
C TRP A 603 -13.40 17.04 -0.13
N LYS A 604 -13.75 18.27 -0.50
CA LYS A 604 -13.70 19.43 0.41
C LYS A 604 -14.46 19.21 1.72
N PRO A 605 -15.74 18.78 1.73
CA PRO A 605 -16.48 18.56 2.98
C PRO A 605 -15.82 17.49 3.86
N HIS A 606 -15.29 16.43 3.27
CA HIS A 606 -14.66 15.34 4.02
C HIS A 606 -13.33 15.75 4.65
N ILE A 607 -12.56 16.60 3.96
CA ILE A 607 -11.31 17.15 4.50
C ILE A 607 -11.58 18.25 5.53
N GLU A 608 -12.68 18.98 5.44
CA GLU A 608 -13.12 19.91 6.49
C GLU A 608 -13.54 19.16 7.77
N GLU A 609 -14.26 18.04 7.63
CA GLU A 609 -14.66 17.18 8.74
C GLU A 609 -13.45 16.46 9.37
N CYS A 610 -12.51 15.96 8.56
CA CYS A 610 -11.31 15.26 9.02
C CYS A 610 -10.05 15.77 8.32
N PRO A 611 -9.43 16.88 8.77
CA PRO A 611 -8.25 17.43 8.13
C PRO A 611 -6.96 16.62 8.38
N LYS A 612 -7.05 15.54 9.17
CA LYS A 612 -5.90 14.72 9.56
C LYS A 612 -5.56 13.61 8.57
N GLY A 613 -6.53 13.19 7.71
CA GLY A 613 -6.33 12.08 6.77
C GLY A 613 -7.47 11.89 5.79
N LEU A 614 -7.40 10.83 4.97
CA LEU A 614 -8.35 10.53 3.89
C LEU A 614 -9.36 9.46 4.32
N PRO A 615 -10.66 9.66 4.10
CA PRO A 615 -11.65 8.62 4.33
C PRO A 615 -11.61 7.55 3.23
N GLU A 616 -11.82 6.30 3.61
CA GLU A 616 -11.99 5.19 2.67
C GLU A 616 -13.19 5.39 1.73
N GLY A 617 -14.29 5.94 2.25
CA GLY A 617 -15.52 6.21 1.52
C GLY A 617 -16.09 7.59 1.81
N PHE A 618 -16.98 8.09 0.92
CA PHE A 618 -17.72 9.33 1.10
C PHE A 618 -19.00 9.17 1.95
N TYR A 619 -19.29 7.96 2.41
CA TYR A 619 -20.41 7.74 3.32
C TYR A 619 -20.10 8.16 4.74
N LYS A 620 -21.16 8.46 5.48
CA LYS A 620 -21.04 8.55 6.93
C LYS A 620 -20.89 7.14 7.52
N PRO A 621 -20.03 6.96 8.52
CA PRO A 621 -19.91 5.69 9.22
C PRO A 621 -21.26 5.25 9.77
N THR A 622 -21.53 3.94 9.74
CA THR A 622 -22.65 3.34 10.46
C THR A 622 -22.17 2.82 11.82
N PRO A 623 -23.05 2.53 12.78
CA PRO A 623 -22.64 1.92 14.05
C PRO A 623 -21.85 0.61 13.89
N ASP A 624 -22.11 -0.13 12.80
CA ASP A 624 -21.53 -1.45 12.55
C ASP A 624 -20.30 -1.40 11.62
N TYR A 625 -20.05 -0.28 10.95
CA TYR A 625 -18.93 -0.11 10.04
C TYR A 625 -18.39 1.32 10.08
N SER A 626 -17.14 1.47 10.51
CA SER A 626 -16.41 2.74 10.45
C SER A 626 -15.30 2.64 9.41
N PHE A 627 -15.39 3.45 8.38
CA PHE A 627 -14.28 3.63 7.42
C PHE A 627 -13.05 4.16 8.16
N ASP A 628 -11.88 3.74 7.71
CA ASP A 628 -10.65 4.35 8.16
C ASP A 628 -10.50 5.78 7.62
N ARG A 629 -9.53 6.51 8.16
CA ARG A 629 -9.23 7.90 7.82
C ARG A 629 -7.80 8.07 7.32
N SER A 630 -7.18 6.99 6.88
CA SER A 630 -5.83 7.00 6.33
C SER A 630 -5.72 6.24 5.00
N HIS A 631 -6.84 6.09 4.27
CA HIS A 631 -6.97 5.26 3.08
C HIS A 631 -6.47 5.98 1.82
N ALA A 632 -5.33 5.52 1.28
CA ALA A 632 -4.66 6.26 0.21
C ALA A 632 -5.37 6.17 -1.15
N TRP A 633 -6.18 5.15 -1.44
CA TRP A 633 -6.93 5.09 -2.70
C TRP A 633 -7.85 6.32 -2.93
N ALA A 634 -8.26 6.98 -1.83
CA ALA A 634 -9.02 8.21 -1.91
C ALA A 634 -8.19 9.43 -2.34
N GLY A 635 -6.90 9.26 -2.57
CA GLY A 635 -5.97 10.35 -2.87
C GLY A 635 -5.86 10.75 -4.34
N THR A 636 -6.77 10.33 -5.20
CA THR A 636 -6.82 10.70 -6.62
C THR A 636 -6.51 12.18 -6.91
N PRO A 637 -6.96 13.16 -6.10
CA PRO A 637 -6.60 14.56 -6.32
C PRO A 637 -5.09 14.84 -6.40
N ALA A 638 -4.25 14.02 -5.75
CA ALA A 638 -2.79 14.21 -5.74
C ALA A 638 -2.13 14.01 -7.12
N TYR A 639 -2.76 13.26 -8.03
CA TYR A 639 -2.26 13.16 -9.41
C TYR A 639 -3.21 13.83 -10.43
N ALA A 640 -4.53 13.76 -10.21
CA ALA A 640 -5.50 14.29 -11.16
C ALA A 640 -5.44 15.81 -11.29
N LEU A 641 -5.21 16.54 -10.18
CA LEU A 641 -5.09 18.00 -10.22
C LEU A 641 -3.84 18.47 -10.98
N PRO A 642 -2.60 18.03 -10.66
CA PRO A 642 -1.42 18.43 -11.44
C PRO A 642 -1.48 17.96 -12.90
N LEU A 643 -2.08 16.81 -13.17
CA LEU A 643 -2.33 16.32 -14.54
C LEU A 643 -3.26 17.29 -15.30
N ALA A 644 -4.37 17.69 -14.69
CA ALA A 644 -5.33 18.60 -15.30
C ALA A 644 -4.75 20.01 -15.52
N ILE A 645 -3.99 20.55 -14.55
CA ILE A 645 -3.33 21.85 -14.67
C ILE A 645 -2.31 21.83 -15.82
N SER A 646 -1.50 20.80 -15.92
CA SER A 646 -0.44 20.71 -16.91
C SER A 646 -0.92 20.35 -18.31
N GLY A 647 -2.07 19.63 -18.41
CA GLY A 647 -2.54 19.05 -19.65
C GLY A 647 -1.52 18.10 -20.29
N LEU A 648 -0.82 17.34 -19.46
CA LEU A 648 0.27 16.45 -19.84
C LEU A 648 -0.21 15.27 -20.68
N LYS A 649 0.28 15.16 -21.91
CA LYS A 649 0.19 13.94 -22.71
C LYS A 649 1.59 13.38 -22.95
N MET A 650 1.81 12.15 -22.58
CA MET A 650 3.08 11.46 -22.82
C MET A 650 3.12 10.92 -24.24
N ILE A 651 3.99 11.47 -25.08
CA ILE A 651 4.19 11.03 -26.47
C ILE A 651 5.16 9.85 -26.51
N GLU A 652 6.26 9.94 -25.74
CA GLU A 652 7.22 8.86 -25.58
C GLU A 652 7.35 8.49 -24.09
N SER A 653 7.39 7.18 -23.79
CA SER A 653 7.51 6.67 -22.43
C SER A 653 8.75 7.22 -21.71
N GLY A 654 8.69 7.32 -20.37
CA GLY A 654 9.77 7.85 -19.54
C GLY A 654 9.92 9.37 -19.66
N PHE A 655 8.89 10.10 -20.04
CA PHE A 655 8.89 11.57 -20.21
C PHE A 655 9.90 12.09 -21.25
N ARG A 656 10.40 11.23 -22.16
CA ARG A 656 11.37 11.66 -23.19
C ARG A 656 10.78 12.72 -24.12
N LYS A 657 9.51 12.54 -24.48
CA LYS A 657 8.74 13.51 -25.26
C LYS A 657 7.33 13.63 -24.75
N ILE A 658 6.89 14.85 -24.48
CA ILE A 658 5.59 15.17 -23.94
C ILE A 658 4.91 16.29 -24.71
N SER A 659 3.59 16.33 -24.66
CA SER A 659 2.79 17.52 -25.03
C SER A 659 2.19 18.11 -23.75
N LEU A 660 2.10 19.42 -23.68
CA LEU A 660 1.50 20.18 -22.61
C LEU A 660 0.44 21.13 -23.15
N SER A 661 -0.64 21.23 -22.41
CA SER A 661 -1.74 22.15 -22.68
C SER A 661 -2.18 22.77 -21.34
N PRO A 662 -1.36 23.72 -20.79
CA PRO A 662 -1.56 24.28 -19.47
C PRO A 662 -2.93 24.96 -19.31
N SER A 663 -3.58 24.75 -18.15
CA SER A 663 -4.84 25.39 -17.82
C SER A 663 -4.91 25.75 -16.34
N SER A 664 -5.48 26.92 -16.03
CA SER A 664 -5.83 27.28 -14.66
C SER A 664 -7.17 26.64 -14.21
N LEU A 665 -7.85 25.92 -15.07
CA LEU A 665 -9.18 25.35 -14.83
C LEU A 665 -10.23 26.40 -14.40
N GLY A 666 -10.01 27.68 -14.79
CA GLY A 666 -10.87 28.79 -14.41
C GLY A 666 -10.50 29.50 -13.09
N LEU A 667 -9.50 28.99 -12.37
CA LEU A 667 -8.92 29.62 -11.18
C LEU A 667 -8.02 30.82 -11.56
N ASP A 668 -7.79 31.76 -10.64
CA ASP A 668 -6.92 32.92 -10.93
C ASP A 668 -5.51 32.50 -11.29
N PHE A 669 -4.98 31.50 -10.58
CA PHE A 669 -3.79 30.76 -10.96
C PHE A 669 -3.84 29.30 -10.50
N ALA A 670 -3.09 28.46 -11.19
CA ALA A 670 -2.83 27.08 -10.81
C ALA A 670 -1.40 26.70 -11.20
N ARG A 671 -0.65 26.15 -10.24
CA ARG A 671 0.74 25.70 -10.39
C ARG A 671 0.87 24.24 -10.04
N ALA A 672 1.54 23.47 -10.87
CA ALA A 672 1.83 22.07 -10.64
C ALA A 672 3.33 21.80 -10.85
N GLU A 673 3.96 21.19 -9.86
CA GLU A 673 5.26 20.54 -9.98
C GLU A 673 5.02 19.05 -10.27
N ILE A 674 5.74 18.49 -11.23
CA ILE A 674 5.65 17.07 -11.58
C ILE A 674 7.05 16.49 -11.62
N PRO A 675 7.37 15.48 -10.83
CA PRO A 675 8.64 14.76 -10.91
C PRO A 675 8.75 14.03 -12.24
N THR A 676 9.97 13.92 -12.74
CA THR A 676 10.30 13.12 -13.91
C THR A 676 11.65 12.44 -13.67
N PRO A 677 12.03 11.42 -14.44
CA PRO A 677 13.38 10.81 -14.34
C PRO A 677 14.52 11.80 -14.55
N TYR A 678 14.25 12.96 -15.16
CA TYR A 678 15.25 14.00 -15.47
C TYR A 678 15.25 15.18 -14.49
N GLY A 679 14.39 15.13 -13.47
CA GLY A 679 14.19 16.20 -12.51
C GLY A 679 12.77 16.76 -12.50
N LYS A 680 12.52 17.75 -11.65
CA LYS A 680 11.19 18.38 -11.55
C LYS A 680 10.88 19.27 -12.74
N ARG A 681 9.64 19.20 -13.19
CA ARG A 681 9.03 20.13 -14.12
C ARG A 681 7.96 20.94 -13.41
N THR A 682 7.88 22.25 -13.73
CA THR A 682 6.86 23.15 -13.17
C THR A 682 6.03 23.76 -14.29
N VAL A 683 4.73 23.76 -14.12
CA VAL A 683 3.76 24.44 -14.99
C VAL A 683 2.95 25.40 -14.13
N THR A 684 2.88 26.67 -14.52
CA THR A 684 1.99 27.65 -13.90
C THR A 684 1.07 28.22 -14.95
N ALA A 685 -0.24 28.07 -14.77
CA ALA A 685 -1.27 28.61 -15.62
C ALA A 685 -2.04 29.71 -14.90
N TYR A 686 -2.47 30.73 -15.64
CA TYR A 686 -3.21 31.89 -15.14
C TYR A 686 -4.54 32.02 -15.90
N LYS A 687 -5.58 32.49 -15.22
CA LYS A 687 -6.88 32.76 -15.84
C LYS A 687 -6.75 33.78 -16.99
N ASN A 688 -5.96 34.80 -16.76
CA ASN A 688 -5.70 35.86 -17.72
C ASN A 688 -4.18 36.02 -17.88
N GLY A 689 -3.56 35.28 -18.77
CA GLY A 689 -2.13 35.37 -19.02
C GLY A 689 -1.52 34.15 -19.69
N ALA A 690 -0.31 34.31 -20.20
CA ALA A 690 0.42 33.19 -20.79
C ALA A 690 0.94 32.25 -19.68
N PRO A 691 0.88 30.93 -19.89
CA PRO A 691 1.43 29.97 -18.94
C PRO A 691 2.97 30.07 -18.87
N LYS A 692 3.53 29.71 -17.72
CA LYS A 692 4.97 29.54 -17.52
C LYS A 692 5.29 28.06 -17.42
N ILE A 693 6.31 27.60 -18.13
CA ILE A 693 6.77 26.21 -18.13
C ILE A 693 8.28 26.22 -17.85
N GLU A 694 8.67 25.49 -16.81
CA GLU A 694 10.06 25.22 -16.47
C GLU A 694 10.27 23.70 -16.48
N ALA A 695 11.26 23.21 -17.23
CA ALA A 695 11.49 21.78 -17.37
C ALA A 695 12.98 21.49 -17.60
N PRO A 696 13.46 20.29 -17.23
CA PRO A 696 14.76 19.80 -17.64
C PRO A 696 14.94 19.79 -19.17
N LYS A 697 16.17 20.06 -19.62
CA LYS A 697 16.49 20.17 -21.06
C LYS A 697 16.37 18.87 -21.83
N GLU A 698 16.44 17.76 -21.11
CA GLU A 698 16.37 16.39 -21.63
C GLU A 698 14.96 15.99 -22.11
N ILE A 699 13.95 16.77 -21.74
CA ILE A 699 12.55 16.49 -22.08
C ILE A 699 12.17 17.27 -23.35
N GLY A 700 11.80 16.56 -24.41
CA GLY A 700 11.22 17.18 -25.60
C GLY A 700 9.79 17.63 -25.33
N ILE A 701 9.52 18.94 -25.39
CA ILE A 701 8.20 19.51 -25.07
C ILE A 701 7.56 20.09 -26.32
N ALA A 702 6.34 19.63 -26.61
CA ALA A 702 5.40 20.29 -27.51
C ALA A 702 4.34 21.02 -26.65
N VAL A 703 4.07 22.29 -26.95
CA VAL A 703 3.01 23.05 -26.26
C VAL A 703 1.83 23.17 -27.20
N GLU A 704 0.72 22.55 -26.83
CA GLU A 704 -0.56 22.72 -27.51
C GLU A 704 -1.20 24.05 -27.04
N ARG A 705 -1.59 24.91 -27.96
CA ARG A 705 -2.22 26.22 -27.67
C ARG A 705 -3.73 26.09 -27.58
#